data_4941239db9a5c496c9df67911bc7c4e5
#
_entry.id   4941239db9a5c496c9df67911bc7c4e5
#
_cell.length_a   1.000
_cell.length_b   1.000
_cell.length_c   1.000
_cell.angle_alpha   90.00
_cell.angle_beta   90.00
_cell.angle_gamma   90.00
#
_symmetry.space_group_name_H-M   'P 1'
#
loop_
_entity.id
_entity.type
_entity.pdbx_description
1 polymer ?
#
loop_
_entity_poly.entity_id
_entity_poly.type
_entity_poly.pdbx_seq_one_letter_code
_entity_poly.pdbx_strand_id
1 'polypeptide(L)'
;MIRKIKEFYEKKLRPHLKKIIIGLIIFFALFTLIGFFVLPPILKSILTKQLSQNLHREVTINQIKVNPYTLSITARGLMVKDRSSHETFVSCDEIFLDFQSLSMIRMALIVREIHLTKPYINVTRNQDQSYNFSDLIEKKESKPPEKEKPSKPLRFSLNNITIENGSIDFSDEPEKVKHTIRELHIGIPFLSNIPSYVQRFVQPHFSAKINGTPYKIEGRTKPFAESRESSFDININDLDIPYYLAYVPVKMNFKIVSAFLDTQAKLSFIEAKDKPSITISGDVSLKKVAVDDSQNKALLRLPLLAVSIASSEPLSKIIHLAKISVQSPELEIRRDDKGALNVSSLLPEEKGTKPAPQKVEPSAPLSLDVDEIQLAGGKISFSDLSRSKPFKTILDPIGLKVEHFSTGKDKKTAYSLLVQTEAKEDIKVEGEFSMEPLWSEGALELKSVRLKKYAPYYRDNVLFDIEDGRLDLSTRYKYAKGEKEPEILLPGISLSLSALRCKRPEENEDFLKIPGFSIKETDLDLTRKELKIGTFSTQKGELLIKRLKNGDLDVLKLTPAPPPPKEPLQDVKLGNRPKEAEKPWLISLKRMSVDNYAIRVEDQTPSQPVTLAAQNIKLRGRIFPRQETAKGSWPFQCS
;
A
#
# COMPACT_ATOMS: atom_id res chain seq x y z
N MET A 1 -51.01 -64.13 -11.85
CA MET A 1 -49.86 -63.51 -12.54
C MET A 1 -48.72 -64.53 -12.73
N ILE A 2 -48.28 -65.24 -11.70
CA ILE A 2 -47.17 -66.23 -11.73
C ILE A 2 -47.39 -67.35 -12.76
N ARG A 3 -48.63 -67.88 -12.84
CA ARG A 3 -49.00 -69.02 -13.78
C ARG A 3 -48.88 -68.57 -15.22
N LYS A 4 -49.27 -67.31 -15.60
CA LYS A 4 -49.13 -66.77 -16.95
C LYS A 4 -47.67 -66.53 -17.37
N ILE A 5 -46.82 -66.11 -16.38
CA ILE A 5 -45.37 -65.95 -16.62
C ILE A 5 -44.70 -67.31 -16.81
N LYS A 6 -45.09 -68.35 -16.06
CA LYS A 6 -44.57 -69.70 -16.19
C LYS A 6 -44.98 -70.36 -17.53
N GLU A 7 -46.22 -70.18 -17.97
CA GLU A 7 -46.70 -70.63 -19.29
C GLU A 7 -46.05 -69.94 -20.49
N PHE A 8 -45.79 -68.62 -20.38
CA PHE A 8 -45.04 -67.85 -21.34
C PHE A 8 -43.57 -68.30 -21.41
N TYR A 9 -42.95 -68.61 -20.29
CA TYR A 9 -41.59 -69.16 -20.21
C TYR A 9 -41.48 -70.54 -20.82
N GLU A 10 -42.36 -71.52 -20.50
CA GLU A 10 -42.30 -72.90 -21.00
C GLU A 10 -42.69 -73.04 -22.44
N LYS A 11 -43.71 -72.32 -22.95
CA LYS A 11 -44.18 -72.40 -24.33
C LYS A 11 -43.43 -71.52 -25.31
N LYS A 12 -43.03 -70.32 -24.97
CA LYS A 12 -42.42 -69.38 -25.94
C LYS A 12 -40.91 -69.17 -25.71
N LEU A 13 -40.42 -69.18 -24.53
CA LEU A 13 -39.02 -68.84 -24.28
C LEU A 13 -38.08 -70.05 -24.29
N ARG A 14 -38.45 -71.16 -23.65
CA ARG A 14 -37.64 -72.39 -23.51
C ARG A 14 -37.14 -72.99 -24.82
N PRO A 15 -37.96 -73.15 -25.89
CA PRO A 15 -37.48 -73.71 -27.14
C PRO A 15 -36.51 -72.87 -27.93
N HIS A 16 -36.51 -71.53 -27.68
CA HIS A 16 -35.60 -70.61 -28.33
C HIS A 16 -34.42 -70.16 -27.45
N LEU A 17 -34.39 -70.59 -26.18
CA LEU A 17 -33.40 -70.13 -25.21
C LEU A 17 -31.94 -70.34 -25.67
N LYS A 18 -31.65 -71.55 -26.25
CA LYS A 18 -30.30 -71.81 -26.79
C LYS A 18 -29.93 -70.84 -27.92
N LYS A 19 -30.88 -70.58 -28.85
CA LYS A 19 -30.63 -69.63 -29.99
C LYS A 19 -30.45 -68.20 -29.47
N ILE A 20 -31.19 -67.76 -28.42
CA ILE A 20 -31.06 -66.44 -27.79
C ILE A 20 -29.72 -66.36 -27.10
N ILE A 21 -29.30 -67.37 -26.32
CA ILE A 21 -27.99 -67.38 -25.64
C ILE A 21 -26.86 -67.36 -26.66
N ILE A 22 -26.89 -68.15 -27.72
CA ILE A 22 -25.88 -68.13 -28.78
C ILE A 22 -25.86 -66.75 -29.48
N GLY A 23 -27.03 -66.17 -29.77
CA GLY A 23 -27.12 -64.80 -30.31
C GLY A 23 -26.53 -63.73 -29.41
N LEU A 24 -26.78 -63.79 -28.08
CA LEU A 24 -26.18 -62.91 -27.10
C LEU A 24 -24.65 -63.07 -27.02
N ILE A 25 -24.14 -64.33 -27.05
CA ILE A 25 -22.68 -64.58 -27.02
C ILE A 25 -22.04 -64.00 -28.30
N ILE A 26 -22.61 -64.20 -29.45
CA ILE A 26 -22.12 -63.64 -30.72
C ILE A 26 -22.18 -62.08 -30.65
N PHE A 27 -23.27 -61.51 -30.16
CA PHE A 27 -23.42 -60.07 -30.02
C PHE A 27 -22.35 -59.50 -29.11
N PHE A 28 -22.13 -60.07 -27.91
CA PHE A 28 -21.10 -59.62 -27.00
C PHE A 28 -19.70 -59.84 -27.55
N ALA A 29 -19.45 -60.96 -28.27
CA ALA A 29 -18.16 -61.18 -28.91
C ALA A 29 -17.86 -60.12 -30.00
N LEU A 30 -18.83 -59.81 -30.86
CA LEU A 30 -18.71 -58.76 -31.85
C LEU A 30 -18.61 -57.38 -31.25
N PHE A 31 -19.40 -57.10 -30.21
CA PHE A 31 -19.35 -55.85 -29.48
C PHE A 31 -17.97 -55.63 -28.83
N THR A 32 -17.40 -56.68 -28.25
CA THR A 32 -16.03 -56.66 -27.69
C THR A 32 -15.00 -56.41 -28.78
N LEU A 33 -15.07 -57.20 -29.87
CA LEU A 33 -14.12 -57.09 -30.99
C LEU A 33 -14.15 -55.70 -31.62
N ILE A 34 -15.33 -55.17 -31.90
CA ILE A 34 -15.50 -53.85 -32.50
C ILE A 34 -15.02 -52.77 -31.52
N GLY A 35 -15.43 -52.81 -30.25
CA GLY A 35 -15.11 -51.78 -29.27
C GLY A 35 -13.63 -51.69 -28.93
N PHE A 36 -12.94 -52.81 -28.73
CA PHE A 36 -11.53 -52.80 -28.33
C PHE A 36 -10.54 -52.77 -29.52
N PHE A 37 -10.90 -53.26 -30.69
CA PHE A 37 -9.93 -53.43 -31.78
C PHE A 37 -10.25 -52.63 -33.04
N VAL A 38 -11.53 -52.43 -33.38
CA VAL A 38 -11.91 -51.73 -34.61
C VAL A 38 -12.11 -50.22 -34.33
N LEU A 39 -12.80 -49.88 -33.26
CA LEU A 39 -13.15 -48.50 -32.95
C LEU A 39 -11.93 -47.60 -32.62
N PRO A 40 -10.89 -48.03 -31.85
CA PRO A 40 -9.76 -47.20 -31.51
C PRO A 40 -8.97 -46.64 -32.70
N PRO A 41 -8.55 -47.45 -33.72
CA PRO A 41 -7.82 -46.92 -34.87
C PRO A 41 -8.68 -45.98 -35.72
N ILE A 42 -9.99 -46.25 -35.85
CA ILE A 42 -10.92 -45.38 -36.56
C ILE A 42 -11.02 -44.02 -35.85
N LEU A 43 -11.25 -44.01 -34.53
CA LEU A 43 -11.31 -42.79 -33.76
C LEU A 43 -9.99 -42.02 -33.80
N LYS A 44 -8.85 -42.71 -33.71
CA LYS A 44 -7.52 -42.05 -33.85
C LYS A 44 -7.43 -41.34 -35.20
N SER A 45 -7.75 -41.99 -36.29
CA SER A 45 -7.68 -41.40 -37.64
C SER A 45 -8.61 -40.20 -37.80
N ILE A 46 -9.87 -40.35 -37.35
CA ILE A 46 -10.88 -39.28 -37.44
C ILE A 46 -10.46 -38.08 -36.58
N LEU A 47 -10.11 -38.30 -35.30
CA LEU A 47 -9.74 -37.24 -34.39
C LEU A 47 -8.47 -36.51 -34.85
N THR A 48 -7.43 -37.23 -35.23
CA THR A 48 -6.20 -36.62 -35.75
C THR A 48 -6.49 -35.76 -36.97
N LYS A 49 -7.27 -36.28 -37.95
CA LYS A 49 -7.61 -35.53 -39.15
C LYS A 49 -8.49 -34.30 -38.86
N GLN A 50 -9.54 -34.46 -38.07
CA GLN A 50 -10.46 -33.35 -37.75
C GLN A 50 -9.77 -32.29 -36.90
N LEU A 51 -8.99 -32.69 -35.90
CA LEU A 51 -8.22 -31.73 -35.08
C LEU A 51 -7.20 -30.99 -35.94
N SER A 52 -6.44 -31.69 -36.80
CA SER A 52 -5.49 -31.03 -37.70
C SER A 52 -6.16 -30.04 -38.64
N GLN A 53 -7.32 -30.40 -39.21
CA GLN A 53 -8.08 -29.52 -40.10
C GLN A 53 -8.68 -28.31 -39.37
N ASN A 54 -9.26 -28.51 -38.18
CA ASN A 54 -9.93 -27.45 -37.45
C ASN A 54 -8.94 -26.49 -36.80
N LEU A 55 -7.80 -27.00 -36.29
CA LEU A 55 -6.75 -26.20 -35.65
C LEU A 55 -5.75 -25.61 -36.66
N HIS A 56 -5.78 -26.06 -37.94
CA HIS A 56 -4.80 -25.70 -38.98
C HIS A 56 -3.35 -25.94 -38.50
N ARG A 57 -3.14 -27.04 -37.73
CA ARG A 57 -1.86 -27.43 -37.12
C ARG A 57 -1.63 -28.93 -37.29
N GLU A 58 -0.37 -29.34 -37.24
CA GLU A 58 -0.01 -30.76 -37.19
C GLU A 58 -0.44 -31.33 -35.84
N VAL A 59 -1.33 -32.30 -35.83
CA VAL A 59 -1.80 -33.02 -34.65
C VAL A 59 -1.39 -34.48 -34.75
N THR A 60 -0.83 -35.00 -33.68
CA THR A 60 -0.48 -36.41 -33.53
C THR A 60 -1.10 -36.98 -32.27
N ILE A 61 -1.53 -38.22 -32.30
CA ILE A 61 -2.02 -38.99 -31.14
C ILE A 61 -1.30 -40.34 -31.21
N ASN A 62 -0.60 -40.73 -30.14
CA ASN A 62 0.12 -42.01 -30.16
C ASN A 62 -0.81 -43.19 -30.11
N GLN A 63 -1.77 -43.20 -29.19
CA GLN A 63 -2.67 -44.31 -28.99
C GLN A 63 -4.06 -43.83 -28.51
N ILE A 64 -5.11 -44.48 -29.01
CA ILE A 64 -6.45 -44.41 -28.44
C ILE A 64 -6.84 -45.80 -27.96
N LYS A 65 -7.41 -45.89 -26.75
CA LYS A 65 -8.05 -47.07 -26.19
C LYS A 65 -9.52 -46.74 -25.92
N VAL A 66 -10.40 -47.66 -26.23
CA VAL A 66 -11.83 -47.57 -25.95
C VAL A 66 -12.24 -48.79 -25.15
N ASN A 67 -12.98 -48.58 -24.08
CA ASN A 67 -13.63 -49.65 -23.34
C ASN A 67 -15.15 -49.53 -23.58
N PRO A 68 -15.73 -50.39 -24.40
CA PRO A 68 -17.16 -50.31 -24.74
C PRO A 68 -18.08 -50.64 -23.59
N TYR A 69 -17.59 -51.37 -22.56
CA TYR A 69 -18.39 -51.77 -21.41
C TYR A 69 -18.52 -50.65 -20.37
N THR A 70 -17.44 -49.91 -20.13
CA THR A 70 -17.44 -48.78 -19.23
C THR A 70 -17.76 -47.45 -19.93
N LEU A 71 -17.82 -47.45 -21.25
CA LEU A 71 -17.95 -46.27 -22.13
C LEU A 71 -16.83 -45.27 -21.89
N SER A 72 -15.60 -45.76 -21.71
CA SER A 72 -14.44 -44.91 -21.47
C SER A 72 -13.50 -44.84 -22.67
N ILE A 73 -12.85 -43.69 -22.83
CA ILE A 73 -11.88 -43.41 -23.87
C ILE A 73 -10.60 -42.90 -23.21
N THR A 74 -9.47 -43.49 -23.58
CA THR A 74 -8.13 -43.01 -23.20
C THR A 74 -7.36 -42.64 -24.44
N ALA A 75 -6.94 -41.38 -24.57
CA ALA A 75 -6.01 -40.93 -25.60
C ALA A 75 -4.65 -40.66 -24.97
N ARG A 76 -3.57 -41.21 -25.54
CA ARG A 76 -2.20 -41.08 -25.06
C ARG A 76 -1.32 -40.40 -26.06
N GLY A 77 -0.43 -39.49 -25.57
CA GLY A 77 0.55 -38.81 -26.39
C GLY A 77 -0.06 -37.90 -27.42
N LEU A 78 -1.06 -37.11 -27.01
CA LEU A 78 -1.56 -36.00 -27.83
C LEU A 78 -0.45 -34.94 -27.94
N MET A 79 -0.16 -34.52 -29.17
CA MET A 79 0.76 -33.41 -29.46
C MET A 79 0.17 -32.59 -30.62
N VAL A 80 0.15 -31.28 -30.42
CA VAL A 80 -0.24 -30.26 -31.41
C VAL A 80 0.97 -29.34 -31.57
N LYS A 81 1.46 -29.20 -32.79
CA LYS A 81 2.56 -28.29 -33.08
C LYS A 81 2.08 -26.86 -33.30
N ASP A 82 2.90 -25.90 -33.00
CA ASP A 82 2.66 -24.51 -33.36
C ASP A 82 2.70 -24.33 -34.88
N ARG A 83 1.90 -23.41 -35.39
CA ARG A 83 1.75 -23.18 -36.81
C ARG A 83 3.01 -22.57 -37.45
N SER A 84 3.69 -21.71 -36.73
CA SER A 84 4.81 -20.91 -37.23
C SER A 84 6.17 -21.46 -36.83
N SER A 85 6.34 -21.86 -35.58
CA SER A 85 7.64 -22.33 -35.05
C SER A 85 7.86 -23.83 -35.17
N HIS A 86 6.79 -24.61 -35.42
CA HIS A 86 6.79 -26.08 -35.37
C HIS A 86 7.19 -26.68 -34.01
N GLU A 87 7.31 -25.84 -32.99
CA GLU A 87 7.48 -26.29 -31.60
C GLU A 87 6.17 -26.91 -31.07
N THR A 88 6.23 -27.51 -29.90
CA THR A 88 5.03 -28.02 -29.25
C THR A 88 4.17 -26.87 -28.77
N PHE A 89 2.96 -26.72 -29.33
CA PHE A 89 1.96 -25.74 -28.84
C PHE A 89 1.16 -26.31 -27.68
N VAL A 90 0.59 -27.53 -27.87
CA VAL A 90 -0.15 -28.24 -26.82
C VAL A 90 0.28 -29.69 -26.82
N SER A 91 0.47 -30.27 -25.64
CA SER A 91 0.61 -31.72 -25.49
C SER A 91 -0.10 -32.22 -24.24
N CYS A 92 -0.37 -33.52 -24.20
CA CYS A 92 -0.93 -34.20 -23.05
C CYS A 92 -0.49 -35.68 -23.07
N ASP A 93 0.07 -36.16 -21.96
CA ASP A 93 0.53 -37.54 -21.84
C ASP A 93 -0.67 -38.50 -21.90
N GLU A 94 -1.71 -38.20 -21.12
CA GLU A 94 -2.94 -39.01 -21.12
C GLU A 94 -4.19 -38.14 -20.93
N ILE A 95 -5.20 -38.37 -21.73
CA ILE A 95 -6.57 -37.85 -21.59
C ILE A 95 -7.50 -39.04 -21.38
N PHE A 96 -8.11 -39.11 -20.19
CA PHE A 96 -9.10 -40.13 -19.86
C PHE A 96 -10.48 -39.51 -19.73
N LEU A 97 -11.46 -40.10 -20.41
CA LEU A 97 -12.88 -39.71 -20.41
C LEU A 97 -13.74 -40.93 -20.11
N ASP A 98 -14.63 -40.82 -19.13
CA ASP A 98 -15.57 -41.87 -18.76
C ASP A 98 -17.00 -41.34 -18.83
N PHE A 99 -17.77 -41.87 -19.74
CA PHE A 99 -19.16 -41.50 -20.01
C PHE A 99 -20.14 -42.39 -19.27
N GLN A 100 -21.19 -41.80 -18.72
CA GLN A 100 -22.22 -42.56 -18.03
C GLN A 100 -23.33 -43.02 -18.99
N SER A 101 -23.67 -44.31 -19.01
CA SER A 101 -24.74 -44.88 -19.84
C SER A 101 -26.13 -44.28 -19.60
N LEU A 102 -26.36 -43.74 -18.39
CA LEU A 102 -27.58 -43.00 -18.04
C LEU A 102 -27.78 -41.70 -18.84
N SER A 103 -26.77 -41.21 -19.55
CA SER A 103 -26.86 -40.00 -20.39
C SER A 103 -28.02 -40.10 -21.38
N MET A 104 -28.21 -41.28 -21.98
CA MET A 104 -29.29 -41.52 -22.97
C MET A 104 -30.68 -41.47 -22.32
N ILE A 105 -30.83 -41.96 -21.09
CA ILE A 105 -32.12 -41.99 -20.38
C ILE A 105 -32.49 -40.59 -19.82
N ARG A 106 -31.52 -39.84 -19.39
CA ARG A 106 -31.72 -38.50 -18.77
C ARG A 106 -31.73 -37.35 -19.79
N MET A 107 -31.54 -37.63 -21.07
CA MET A 107 -31.37 -36.58 -22.12
C MET A 107 -30.37 -35.49 -21.68
N ALA A 108 -29.27 -35.88 -21.06
CA ALA A 108 -28.22 -34.99 -20.55
C ALA A 108 -26.86 -35.64 -20.84
N LEU A 109 -25.87 -34.81 -21.17
CA LEU A 109 -24.48 -35.27 -21.28
C LEU A 109 -23.91 -35.47 -19.88
N ILE A 110 -23.71 -36.73 -19.47
CA ILE A 110 -23.14 -37.06 -18.18
C ILE A 110 -21.77 -37.70 -18.38
N VAL A 111 -20.73 -37.04 -17.98
CA VAL A 111 -19.35 -37.54 -17.90
C VAL A 111 -19.04 -37.84 -16.45
N ARG A 112 -18.63 -39.07 -16.14
CA ARG A 112 -18.34 -39.54 -14.80
C ARG A 112 -16.96 -39.09 -14.32
N GLU A 113 -15.99 -39.04 -15.25
CA GLU A 113 -14.62 -38.69 -14.96
C GLU A 113 -13.94 -38.06 -16.17
N ILE A 114 -13.18 -36.99 -15.93
CA ILE A 114 -12.29 -36.35 -16.90
C ILE A 114 -10.94 -36.22 -16.22
N HIS A 115 -9.93 -36.92 -16.73
CA HIS A 115 -8.59 -36.87 -16.15
C HIS A 115 -7.56 -36.53 -17.23
N LEU A 116 -6.73 -35.48 -16.96
CA LEU A 116 -5.65 -35.07 -17.83
C LEU A 116 -4.31 -35.19 -17.06
N THR A 117 -3.40 -35.98 -17.62
CA THR A 117 -2.06 -36.17 -17.04
C THR A 117 -1.04 -35.39 -17.84
N LYS A 118 -0.29 -34.53 -17.14
CA LYS A 118 0.78 -33.67 -17.68
C LYS A 118 0.36 -32.91 -18.96
N PRO A 119 -0.75 -32.19 -18.95
CA PRO A 119 -1.04 -31.29 -20.06
C PRO A 119 0.02 -30.19 -20.10
N TYR A 120 0.47 -29.83 -21.29
CA TYR A 120 1.40 -28.76 -21.56
C TYR A 120 0.82 -27.78 -22.57
N ILE A 121 1.00 -26.48 -22.35
CA ILE A 121 0.58 -25.42 -23.27
C ILE A 121 1.73 -24.42 -23.41
N ASN A 122 2.08 -24.06 -24.64
CA ASN A 122 3.03 -22.99 -24.95
C ASN A 122 2.28 -21.79 -25.56
N VAL A 123 2.25 -20.67 -24.86
CA VAL A 123 1.60 -19.44 -25.28
C VAL A 123 2.66 -18.38 -25.57
N THR A 124 2.60 -17.78 -26.75
CA THR A 124 3.47 -16.67 -27.13
C THR A 124 2.62 -15.44 -27.49
N ARG A 125 2.87 -14.32 -26.86
CA ARG A 125 2.39 -13.00 -27.27
C ARG A 125 3.48 -12.37 -28.13
N ASN A 126 3.15 -12.14 -29.41
CA ASN A 126 4.09 -11.61 -30.39
C ASN A 126 4.26 -10.09 -30.27
N GLN A 127 5.26 -9.52 -30.96
CA GLN A 127 5.54 -8.07 -30.96
C GLN A 127 4.35 -7.20 -31.42
N ASP A 128 3.51 -7.73 -32.29
CA ASP A 128 2.27 -7.09 -32.78
C ASP A 128 1.08 -7.26 -31.84
N GLN A 129 1.32 -7.80 -30.63
CA GLN A 129 0.33 -8.12 -29.59
C GLN A 129 -0.64 -9.25 -29.92
N SER A 130 -0.48 -9.92 -31.05
CA SER A 130 -1.20 -11.16 -31.36
C SER A 130 -0.67 -12.33 -30.52
N TYR A 131 -1.47 -13.39 -30.39
CA TYR A 131 -1.03 -14.63 -29.75
C TYR A 131 -0.79 -15.71 -30.78
N ASN A 132 0.08 -16.66 -30.48
CA ASN A 132 0.31 -17.81 -31.36
C ASN A 132 -0.94 -18.68 -31.61
N PHE A 133 -2.05 -18.38 -30.92
CA PHE A 133 -3.37 -19.02 -31.12
C PHE A 133 -4.46 -18.04 -31.59
N SER A 134 -4.13 -16.79 -31.96
CA SER A 134 -5.11 -15.77 -32.38
C SER A 134 -5.96 -16.24 -33.55
N ASP A 135 -5.38 -17.03 -34.48
CA ASP A 135 -6.08 -17.63 -35.60
C ASP A 135 -7.21 -18.59 -35.21
N LEU A 136 -7.18 -19.14 -33.98
CA LEU A 136 -8.23 -20.03 -33.47
C LEU A 136 -9.43 -19.26 -32.88
N ILE A 137 -9.24 -17.98 -32.55
CA ILE A 137 -10.25 -17.12 -31.92
C ILE A 137 -10.87 -16.15 -32.93
N GLU A 138 -10.13 -15.80 -34.00
CA GLU A 138 -10.66 -14.93 -35.04
C GLU A 138 -11.97 -15.53 -35.60
N LYS A 139 -13.08 -14.84 -35.30
CA LYS A 139 -14.37 -15.16 -35.88
C LYS A 139 -14.26 -15.02 -37.40
N LYS A 140 -14.26 -16.12 -38.17
CA LYS A 140 -14.65 -16.04 -39.56
C LYS A 140 -15.96 -15.24 -39.57
N GLU A 141 -16.03 -14.17 -40.36
CA GLU A 141 -17.27 -13.41 -40.58
C GLU A 141 -18.37 -14.39 -40.91
N SER A 142 -19.08 -14.84 -39.90
CA SER A 142 -20.27 -15.68 -40.07
C SER A 142 -21.37 -14.76 -40.56
N LYS A 143 -22.03 -15.16 -41.65
CA LYS A 143 -23.31 -14.59 -42.11
C LYS A 143 -24.19 -14.24 -40.90
N PRO A 144 -24.97 -13.14 -40.95
CA PRO A 144 -25.86 -12.76 -39.87
C PRO A 144 -26.61 -13.98 -39.34
N PRO A 145 -26.69 -14.21 -38.03
CA PRO A 145 -27.37 -15.38 -37.51
C PRO A 145 -28.82 -15.33 -37.94
N GLU A 146 -29.24 -16.33 -38.76
CA GLU A 146 -30.66 -16.64 -38.89
C GLU A 146 -31.20 -16.74 -37.46
N LYS A 147 -32.36 -16.13 -37.21
CA LYS A 147 -33.05 -16.14 -35.91
C LYS A 147 -33.23 -17.58 -35.44
N GLU A 148 -32.24 -18.10 -34.71
CA GLU A 148 -32.36 -19.40 -34.07
C GLU A 148 -33.51 -19.34 -33.07
N LYS A 149 -34.47 -20.25 -33.21
CA LYS A 149 -35.50 -20.45 -32.20
C LYS A 149 -34.82 -20.76 -30.88
N PRO A 150 -35.27 -20.24 -29.74
CA PRO A 150 -34.66 -20.48 -28.44
C PRO A 150 -34.62 -21.99 -28.15
N SER A 151 -33.49 -22.62 -28.42
CA SER A 151 -33.27 -24.01 -28.06
C SER A 151 -33.07 -24.12 -26.54
N LYS A 152 -33.74 -25.09 -25.92
CA LYS A 152 -33.52 -25.35 -24.47
C LYS A 152 -32.03 -25.64 -24.24
N PRO A 153 -31.39 -25.01 -23.24
CA PRO A 153 -29.99 -25.23 -22.98
C PRO A 153 -29.71 -26.72 -22.74
N LEU A 154 -28.62 -27.20 -23.34
CA LEU A 154 -28.18 -28.60 -23.18
C LEU A 154 -27.92 -28.87 -21.68
N ARG A 155 -28.57 -29.89 -21.13
CA ARG A 155 -28.29 -30.33 -19.74
C ARG A 155 -27.03 -31.17 -19.73
N PHE A 156 -26.16 -30.89 -18.75
CA PHE A 156 -24.92 -31.65 -18.57
C PHE A 156 -24.55 -31.83 -17.12
N SER A 157 -23.72 -32.84 -16.85
CA SER A 157 -23.00 -33.04 -15.60
C SER A 157 -21.63 -33.63 -15.92
N LEU A 158 -20.58 -32.84 -15.65
CA LEU A 158 -19.19 -33.28 -15.74
C LEU A 158 -18.72 -33.51 -14.30
N ASN A 159 -18.23 -34.71 -14.01
CA ASN A 159 -17.85 -35.06 -12.65
C ASN A 159 -16.37 -35.47 -12.62
N ASN A 160 -15.74 -35.35 -11.43
CA ASN A 160 -14.36 -35.74 -11.19
C ASN A 160 -13.40 -35.21 -12.28
N ILE A 161 -13.44 -33.88 -12.49
CA ILE A 161 -12.52 -33.24 -13.44
C ILE A 161 -11.20 -33.04 -12.72
N THR A 162 -10.13 -33.68 -13.21
CA THR A 162 -8.79 -33.57 -12.63
C THR A 162 -7.75 -33.27 -13.70
N ILE A 163 -6.83 -32.37 -13.35
CA ILE A 163 -5.59 -32.09 -14.07
C ILE A 163 -4.45 -32.37 -13.13
N GLU A 164 -3.50 -33.20 -13.54
CA GLU A 164 -2.33 -33.54 -12.75
C GLU A 164 -1.03 -33.21 -13.47
N ASN A 165 -0.11 -32.54 -12.73
CA ASN A 165 1.22 -32.17 -13.22
C ASN A 165 1.21 -31.38 -14.54
N GLY A 166 0.20 -30.51 -14.72
CA GLY A 166 0.12 -29.64 -15.88
C GLY A 166 1.26 -28.59 -15.88
N SER A 167 1.58 -28.06 -17.07
CA SER A 167 2.55 -27.00 -17.23
C SER A 167 2.16 -26.04 -18.35
N ILE A 168 2.50 -24.75 -18.17
CA ILE A 168 2.26 -23.71 -19.16
C ILE A 168 3.52 -22.86 -19.24
N ASP A 169 3.98 -22.59 -20.46
CA ASP A 169 4.99 -21.60 -20.77
C ASP A 169 4.32 -20.42 -21.45
N PHE A 170 4.57 -19.22 -20.97
CA PHE A 170 4.08 -17.98 -21.56
C PHE A 170 5.27 -17.06 -21.86
N SER A 171 5.47 -16.73 -23.13
CA SER A 171 6.48 -15.79 -23.60
C SER A 171 5.80 -14.50 -24.04
N ASP A 172 6.10 -13.40 -23.34
CA ASP A 172 5.65 -12.04 -23.66
C ASP A 172 6.81 -11.32 -24.39
N GLU A 173 6.78 -11.32 -25.72
CA GLU A 173 7.85 -10.71 -26.51
C GLU A 173 7.90 -9.17 -26.41
N PRO A 174 6.77 -8.43 -26.42
CA PRO A 174 6.77 -6.99 -26.17
C PRO A 174 7.47 -6.58 -24.88
N GLU A 175 7.19 -7.28 -23.77
CA GLU A 175 7.75 -7.00 -22.46
C GLU A 175 9.07 -7.73 -22.20
N LYS A 176 9.46 -8.65 -23.09
CA LYS A 176 10.66 -9.53 -22.98
C LYS A 176 10.67 -10.35 -21.68
N VAL A 177 9.51 -10.78 -21.23
CA VAL A 177 9.33 -11.56 -20.00
C VAL A 177 8.81 -12.96 -20.35
N LYS A 178 9.28 -13.96 -19.60
CA LYS A 178 8.77 -15.34 -19.73
C LYS A 178 8.17 -15.79 -18.41
N HIS A 179 6.95 -16.30 -18.45
CA HIS A 179 6.31 -16.87 -17.28
C HIS A 179 6.18 -18.38 -17.41
N THR A 180 6.29 -19.06 -16.30
CA THR A 180 6.16 -20.52 -16.24
C THR A 180 5.15 -20.90 -15.20
N ILE A 181 4.25 -21.82 -15.54
CA ILE A 181 3.41 -22.54 -14.59
C ILE A 181 3.87 -23.98 -14.58
N ARG A 182 4.12 -24.51 -13.41
CA ARG A 182 4.56 -25.89 -13.19
C ARG A 182 3.74 -26.55 -12.08
N GLU A 183 3.76 -27.87 -12.06
CA GLU A 183 3.05 -28.65 -11.04
C GLU A 183 1.58 -28.20 -10.92
N LEU A 184 0.94 -27.93 -12.07
CA LEU A 184 -0.45 -27.51 -12.09
C LEU A 184 -1.34 -28.68 -11.74
N HIS A 185 -2.10 -28.53 -10.66
CA HIS A 185 -3.14 -29.46 -10.23
C HIS A 185 -4.48 -28.71 -10.14
N ILE A 186 -5.49 -29.25 -10.81
CA ILE A 186 -6.86 -28.74 -10.74
C ILE A 186 -7.77 -29.92 -10.42
N GLY A 187 -8.68 -29.75 -9.45
CA GLY A 187 -9.72 -30.68 -9.15
C GLY A 187 -11.07 -29.99 -9.03
N ILE A 188 -12.04 -30.45 -9.80
CA ILE A 188 -13.42 -29.98 -9.77
C ILE A 188 -14.32 -31.20 -9.59
N PRO A 189 -14.92 -31.41 -8.38
CA PRO A 189 -15.69 -32.59 -8.07
C PRO A 189 -16.87 -32.81 -9.02
N PHE A 190 -17.56 -31.74 -9.36
CA PHE A 190 -18.60 -31.77 -10.41
C PHE A 190 -18.88 -30.36 -10.95
N LEU A 191 -19.39 -30.30 -12.18
CA LEU A 191 -19.92 -29.11 -12.82
C LEU A 191 -21.21 -29.48 -13.55
N SER A 192 -22.38 -29.00 -13.08
CA SER A 192 -23.68 -29.48 -13.59
C SER A 192 -24.72 -28.37 -13.59
N ASN A 193 -25.43 -28.22 -14.71
CA ASN A 193 -26.60 -27.36 -14.85
C ASN A 193 -27.94 -28.11 -14.67
N ILE A 194 -27.89 -29.39 -14.23
CA ILE A 194 -29.08 -30.19 -13.95
C ILE A 194 -29.75 -29.63 -12.69
N PRO A 195 -31.08 -29.36 -12.67
CA PRO A 195 -31.78 -28.69 -11.57
C PRO A 195 -31.53 -29.25 -10.18
N SER A 196 -31.38 -30.57 -10.01
CA SER A 196 -31.09 -31.22 -8.73
C SER A 196 -29.68 -30.96 -8.20
N TYR A 197 -28.76 -30.43 -9.03
CA TYR A 197 -27.37 -30.12 -8.67
C TYR A 197 -27.08 -28.63 -8.53
N VAL A 198 -27.92 -27.76 -9.15
CA VAL A 198 -27.68 -26.30 -9.22
C VAL A 198 -27.47 -25.67 -7.82
N GLN A 199 -28.17 -26.15 -6.81
CA GLN A 199 -28.06 -25.63 -5.44
C GLN A 199 -26.95 -26.28 -4.60
N ARG A 200 -26.20 -27.22 -5.15
CA ARG A 200 -25.08 -27.88 -4.46
C ARG A 200 -23.80 -27.09 -4.66
N PHE A 201 -23.02 -26.98 -3.59
CA PHE A 201 -21.68 -26.41 -3.67
C PHE A 201 -20.74 -27.35 -4.42
N VAL A 202 -20.09 -26.84 -5.42
CA VAL A 202 -18.88 -27.39 -6.03
C VAL A 202 -17.70 -26.92 -5.17
N GLN A 203 -16.74 -27.79 -4.92
CA GLN A 203 -15.55 -27.50 -4.13
C GLN A 203 -14.31 -27.64 -5.03
N PRO A 204 -14.01 -26.65 -5.90
CA PRO A 204 -12.82 -26.68 -6.71
C PRO A 204 -11.57 -26.46 -5.89
N HIS A 205 -10.48 -27.07 -6.30
CA HIS A 205 -9.14 -26.78 -5.80
C HIS A 205 -8.18 -26.56 -6.97
N PHE A 206 -7.25 -25.66 -6.74
CA PHE A 206 -6.19 -25.30 -7.68
C PHE A 206 -4.88 -25.20 -6.91
N SER A 207 -3.81 -25.79 -7.42
CA SER A 207 -2.46 -25.51 -6.96
C SER A 207 -1.49 -25.52 -8.13
N ALA A 208 -0.49 -24.63 -8.08
CA ALA A 208 0.55 -24.54 -9.09
C ALA A 208 1.77 -23.79 -8.54
N LYS A 209 2.92 -23.92 -9.19
CA LYS A 209 4.04 -23.01 -9.04
C LYS A 209 4.07 -22.07 -10.26
N ILE A 210 3.83 -20.77 -10.01
CA ILE A 210 3.90 -19.73 -11.03
C ILE A 210 5.20 -18.96 -10.85
N ASN A 211 6.11 -19.04 -11.82
CA ASN A 211 7.47 -18.46 -11.73
C ASN A 211 8.23 -18.92 -10.46
N GLY A 212 8.01 -20.16 -10.04
CA GLY A 212 8.58 -20.73 -8.83
C GLY A 212 7.79 -20.46 -7.53
N THR A 213 6.90 -19.47 -7.52
CA THR A 213 6.04 -19.13 -6.38
C THR A 213 4.87 -20.11 -6.26
N PRO A 214 4.63 -20.73 -5.09
CA PRO A 214 3.51 -21.62 -4.86
C PRO A 214 2.19 -20.85 -4.69
N TYR A 215 1.18 -21.27 -5.44
CA TYR A 215 -0.21 -20.80 -5.34
C TYR A 215 -1.11 -21.95 -4.92
N LYS A 216 -2.02 -21.68 -4.01
CA LYS A 216 -3.08 -22.61 -3.61
C LYS A 216 -4.39 -21.86 -3.50
N ILE A 217 -5.42 -22.35 -4.20
CA ILE A 217 -6.77 -21.79 -4.15
C ILE A 217 -7.72 -22.95 -3.89
N GLU A 218 -8.48 -22.86 -2.82
CA GLU A 218 -9.54 -23.81 -2.48
C GLU A 218 -10.84 -23.04 -2.31
N GLY A 219 -11.97 -23.65 -2.60
CA GLY A 219 -13.19 -22.89 -2.48
C GLY A 219 -14.45 -23.73 -2.59
N ARG A 220 -15.56 -23.00 -2.59
CA ARG A 220 -16.90 -23.53 -2.82
C ARG A 220 -17.69 -22.54 -3.66
N THR A 221 -18.43 -23.05 -4.64
CA THR A 221 -19.20 -22.20 -5.57
C THR A 221 -20.48 -22.89 -6.01
N LYS A 222 -21.52 -22.11 -6.30
CA LYS A 222 -22.74 -22.54 -6.96
C LYS A 222 -22.84 -21.86 -8.33
N PRO A 223 -22.09 -22.31 -9.34
CA PRO A 223 -21.89 -21.55 -10.58
C PRO A 223 -23.16 -21.39 -11.43
N PHE A 224 -24.17 -22.24 -11.25
CA PHE A 224 -25.43 -22.20 -11.97
C PHE A 224 -26.65 -21.79 -11.13
N ALA A 225 -26.47 -21.50 -9.84
CA ALA A 225 -27.53 -20.93 -9.03
C ALA A 225 -27.72 -19.44 -9.34
N GLU A 226 -28.92 -18.92 -9.12
CA GLU A 226 -29.21 -17.48 -9.31
C GLU A 226 -28.32 -16.60 -8.43
N SER A 227 -28.01 -17.04 -7.21
CA SER A 227 -27.13 -16.31 -6.28
C SER A 227 -25.66 -16.33 -6.67
N ARG A 228 -25.22 -17.27 -7.53
CA ARG A 228 -23.79 -17.51 -7.89
C ARG A 228 -22.85 -17.48 -6.69
N GLU A 229 -23.37 -17.85 -5.52
CA GLU A 229 -22.64 -17.83 -4.26
C GLU A 229 -21.30 -18.57 -4.37
N SER A 230 -20.21 -17.88 -4.09
CA SER A 230 -18.85 -18.40 -4.22
C SER A 230 -17.98 -17.90 -3.08
N SER A 231 -17.07 -18.74 -2.59
CA SER A 231 -16.06 -18.36 -1.60
C SER A 231 -14.77 -19.10 -1.92
N PHE A 232 -13.66 -18.38 -1.95
CA PHE A 232 -12.33 -18.91 -2.26
C PHE A 232 -11.33 -18.48 -1.20
N ASP A 233 -10.57 -19.44 -0.70
CA ASP A 233 -9.41 -19.23 0.14
C ASP A 233 -8.17 -19.24 -0.76
N ILE A 234 -7.42 -18.14 -0.79
CA ILE A 234 -6.28 -17.89 -1.68
C ILE A 234 -5.02 -17.82 -0.82
N ASN A 235 -4.06 -18.70 -1.09
CA ASN A 235 -2.76 -18.72 -0.45
C ASN A 235 -1.66 -18.52 -1.51
N ILE A 236 -0.83 -17.50 -1.30
CA ILE A 236 0.34 -17.19 -2.13
C ILE A 236 1.48 -16.91 -1.15
N ASN A 237 2.65 -17.51 -1.37
CA ASN A 237 3.80 -17.32 -0.53
C ASN A 237 5.02 -16.91 -1.35
N ASP A 238 5.71 -15.86 -0.91
CA ASP A 238 6.95 -15.35 -1.52
C ASP A 238 6.80 -14.96 -3.01
N LEU A 239 5.69 -14.29 -3.39
CA LEU A 239 5.55 -13.72 -4.72
C LEU A 239 6.59 -12.62 -4.93
N ASP A 240 7.49 -12.80 -5.89
CA ASP A 240 8.53 -11.84 -6.26
C ASP A 240 7.92 -10.66 -7.06
N ILE A 241 7.65 -9.53 -6.39
CA ILE A 241 7.03 -8.34 -6.99
C ILE A 241 7.88 -7.73 -8.11
N PRO A 242 9.20 -7.52 -7.97
CA PRO A 242 10.06 -7.04 -9.05
C PRO A 242 9.87 -7.73 -10.39
N TYR A 243 9.60 -9.03 -10.38
CA TYR A 243 9.40 -9.82 -11.60
C TYR A 243 8.19 -9.35 -12.45
N TYR A 244 7.20 -8.71 -11.80
CA TYR A 244 5.96 -8.28 -12.46
C TYR A 244 5.91 -6.77 -12.75
N LEU A 245 6.96 -6.03 -12.43
CA LEU A 245 6.99 -4.58 -12.62
C LEU A 245 6.97 -4.14 -14.09
N ALA A 246 7.38 -5.01 -15.01
CA ALA A 246 7.27 -4.75 -16.45
C ALA A 246 5.82 -4.46 -16.90
N TYR A 247 4.83 -5.02 -16.17
CA TYR A 247 3.41 -4.83 -16.47
C TYR A 247 2.78 -3.61 -15.79
N VAL A 248 3.54 -2.87 -14.97
CA VAL A 248 3.03 -1.67 -14.30
C VAL A 248 3.16 -0.47 -15.26
N PRO A 249 2.06 0.13 -15.74
CA PRO A 249 2.10 1.18 -16.76
C PRO A 249 2.50 2.56 -16.20
N VAL A 250 3.20 2.59 -15.07
CA VAL A 250 3.63 3.82 -14.39
C VAL A 250 5.15 3.91 -14.43
N LYS A 251 5.68 5.00 -15.00
CA LYS A 251 7.11 5.31 -14.90
C LYS A 251 7.43 5.70 -13.46
N MET A 252 8.16 4.86 -12.78
CA MET A 252 8.66 5.14 -11.43
C MET A 252 10.07 5.75 -11.51
N ASN A 253 10.31 6.83 -10.77
CA ASN A 253 11.64 7.43 -10.64
C ASN A 253 12.43 6.81 -9.49
N PHE A 254 12.16 5.55 -9.17
CA PHE A 254 12.84 4.74 -8.16
C PHE A 254 12.87 3.28 -8.63
N LYS A 255 13.74 2.50 -8.03
CA LYS A 255 13.89 1.07 -8.36
C LYS A 255 13.49 0.22 -7.17
N ILE A 256 12.54 -0.68 -7.35
CA ILE A 256 12.24 -1.73 -6.38
C ILE A 256 13.25 -2.85 -6.62
N VAL A 257 14.19 -3.00 -5.69
CA VAL A 257 15.28 -4.00 -5.76
C VAL A 257 14.80 -5.36 -5.31
N SER A 258 14.00 -5.40 -4.26
CA SER A 258 13.33 -6.61 -3.77
C SER A 258 12.00 -6.24 -3.12
N ALA A 259 11.03 -7.14 -3.20
CA ALA A 259 9.77 -7.12 -2.45
C ALA A 259 9.08 -8.46 -2.66
N PHE A 260 8.71 -9.13 -1.58
CA PHE A 260 8.01 -10.40 -1.61
C PHE A 260 6.63 -10.26 -0.98
N LEU A 261 5.61 -10.79 -1.66
CA LEU A 261 4.22 -10.73 -1.18
C LEU A 261 3.77 -12.11 -0.71
N ASP A 262 3.24 -12.15 0.52
CA ASP A 262 2.43 -13.27 1.02
C ASP A 262 0.98 -12.83 1.10
N THR A 263 0.08 -13.75 0.79
CA THR A 263 -1.36 -13.51 0.89
C THR A 263 -2.05 -14.76 1.43
N GLN A 264 -2.87 -14.60 2.45
CA GLN A 264 -3.83 -15.57 2.95
C GLN A 264 -5.19 -14.89 2.99
N ALA A 265 -5.89 -14.88 1.87
CA ALA A 265 -7.10 -14.10 1.70
C ALA A 265 -8.30 -15.00 1.40
N LYS A 266 -9.45 -14.61 1.91
CA LYS A 266 -10.74 -15.17 1.59
C LYS A 266 -11.54 -14.17 0.77
N LEU A 267 -11.91 -14.59 -0.44
CA LEU A 267 -12.76 -13.85 -1.36
C LEU A 267 -14.15 -14.49 -1.35
N SER A 268 -15.17 -13.75 -1.03
CA SER A 268 -16.56 -14.20 -1.11
C SER A 268 -17.33 -13.35 -2.13
N PHE A 269 -18.14 -14.00 -2.94
CA PHE A 269 -18.98 -13.36 -3.96
C PHE A 269 -20.43 -13.88 -3.81
N ILE A 270 -21.38 -12.96 -3.86
CA ILE A 270 -22.81 -13.27 -3.89
C ILE A 270 -23.48 -12.29 -4.85
N GLU A 271 -24.30 -12.82 -5.75
CA GLU A 271 -25.20 -12.04 -6.60
C GLU A 271 -26.59 -12.03 -5.98
N ALA A 272 -26.93 -10.94 -5.27
CA ALA A 272 -28.22 -10.77 -4.63
C ALA A 272 -29.06 -9.74 -5.40
N LYS A 273 -30.19 -10.16 -5.98
CA LYS A 273 -31.14 -9.29 -6.70
C LYS A 273 -30.46 -8.36 -7.71
N ASP A 274 -29.64 -8.95 -8.60
CA ASP A 274 -28.87 -8.27 -9.66
C ASP A 274 -27.82 -7.27 -9.16
N LYS A 275 -27.49 -7.29 -7.87
CA LYS A 275 -26.35 -6.51 -7.32
C LYS A 275 -25.26 -7.45 -6.83
N PRO A 276 -24.09 -7.46 -7.48
CA PRO A 276 -22.97 -8.23 -7.01
C PRO A 276 -22.39 -7.64 -5.72
N SER A 277 -22.12 -8.49 -4.74
CA SER A 277 -21.34 -8.17 -3.54
C SER A 277 -20.07 -9.00 -3.52
N ILE A 278 -18.94 -8.33 -3.32
CA ILE A 278 -17.63 -8.96 -3.12
C ILE A 278 -17.14 -8.57 -1.72
N THR A 279 -16.82 -9.58 -0.93
CA THR A 279 -16.20 -9.39 0.39
C THR A 279 -14.82 -10.01 0.40
N ILE A 280 -13.83 -9.26 0.89
CA ILE A 280 -12.44 -9.71 1.04
C ILE A 280 -12.08 -9.65 2.54
N SER A 281 -11.46 -10.72 3.05
CA SER A 281 -10.88 -10.78 4.40
C SER A 281 -9.59 -11.59 4.39
N GLY A 282 -8.78 -11.50 5.47
CA GLY A 282 -7.53 -12.26 5.61
C GLY A 282 -6.30 -11.39 5.76
N ASP A 283 -5.13 -11.95 5.52
CA ASP A 283 -3.86 -11.32 5.79
C ASP A 283 -3.02 -11.17 4.50
N VAL A 284 -2.39 -10.02 4.37
CA VAL A 284 -1.45 -9.69 3.29
C VAL A 284 -0.19 -9.12 3.91
N SER A 285 0.97 -9.60 3.48
CA SER A 285 2.23 -9.03 3.95
C SER A 285 3.23 -8.82 2.82
N LEU A 286 3.96 -7.69 2.90
CA LEU A 286 5.13 -7.40 2.08
C LEU A 286 6.38 -7.58 2.93
N LYS A 287 7.32 -8.38 2.43
CA LYS A 287 8.56 -8.74 3.12
C LYS A 287 9.78 -8.28 2.34
N LYS A 288 10.86 -7.93 3.06
CA LYS A 288 12.17 -7.62 2.47
C LYS A 288 12.09 -6.56 1.37
N VAL A 289 11.26 -5.53 1.58
CA VAL A 289 11.13 -4.45 0.60
C VAL A 289 12.41 -3.62 0.61
N ALA A 290 13.03 -3.49 -0.55
CA ALA A 290 14.18 -2.64 -0.77
C ALA A 290 13.94 -1.74 -1.99
N VAL A 291 13.98 -0.43 -1.76
CA VAL A 291 13.81 0.59 -2.78
C VAL A 291 15.04 1.47 -2.81
N ASP A 292 15.57 1.72 -4.00
CA ASP A 292 16.64 2.65 -4.27
C ASP A 292 16.11 3.85 -5.06
N ASP A 293 16.71 5.02 -4.87
CA ASP A 293 16.38 6.23 -5.60
C ASP A 293 16.92 6.20 -7.05
N SER A 294 16.64 7.24 -7.82
CA SER A 294 17.10 7.39 -9.21
C SER A 294 18.62 7.38 -9.39
N GLN A 295 19.38 7.57 -8.29
CA GLN A 295 20.85 7.50 -8.26
C GLN A 295 21.37 6.13 -7.80
N ASN A 296 20.50 5.10 -7.68
CA ASN A 296 20.80 3.78 -7.11
C ASN A 296 21.33 3.83 -5.67
N LYS A 297 20.90 4.82 -4.88
CA LYS A 297 21.20 4.89 -3.45
C LYS A 297 19.99 4.39 -2.66
N ALA A 298 20.26 3.74 -1.53
CA ALA A 298 19.23 3.28 -0.63
C ALA A 298 18.26 4.42 -0.28
N LEU A 299 16.96 4.16 -0.44
CA LEU A 299 15.88 5.07 -0.08
C LEU A 299 15.02 4.48 1.03
N LEU A 300 14.53 3.24 0.84
CA LEU A 300 13.68 2.55 1.80
C LEU A 300 14.14 1.10 1.96
N ARG A 301 14.24 0.66 3.20
CA ARG A 301 14.36 -0.75 3.59
C ARG A 301 13.23 -1.05 4.56
N LEU A 302 12.37 -2.00 4.22
CA LEU A 302 11.21 -2.36 5.03
C LEU A 302 11.18 -3.88 5.18
N PRO A 303 11.59 -4.40 6.34
CA PRO A 303 11.61 -5.84 6.60
C PRO A 303 10.22 -6.47 6.49
N LEU A 304 9.20 -5.82 7.07
CA LEU A 304 7.84 -6.33 7.08
C LEU A 304 6.80 -5.20 7.14
N LEU A 305 5.84 -5.26 6.21
CA LEU A 305 4.54 -4.60 6.27
C LEU A 305 3.47 -5.69 6.27
N ALA A 306 2.67 -5.79 7.32
CA ALA A 306 1.55 -6.71 7.41
C ALA A 306 0.23 -5.95 7.52
N VAL A 307 -0.78 -6.42 6.80
CA VAL A 307 -2.13 -5.85 6.77
C VAL A 307 -3.13 -6.98 7.00
N SER A 308 -3.91 -6.89 8.08
CA SER A 308 -5.01 -7.80 8.37
C SER A 308 -6.32 -7.15 7.95
N ILE A 309 -6.99 -7.74 6.97
CA ILE A 309 -8.26 -7.28 6.42
C ILE A 309 -9.38 -7.97 7.18
N ALA A 310 -10.19 -7.23 7.92
CA ALA A 310 -11.31 -7.79 8.70
C ALA A 310 -12.46 -8.21 7.78
N SER A 311 -13.03 -7.27 7.06
CA SER A 311 -14.06 -7.51 6.06
C SER A 311 -14.18 -6.26 5.19
N SER A 312 -13.81 -6.36 3.94
CA SER A 312 -13.83 -5.22 3.02
C SER A 312 -14.75 -5.51 1.85
N GLU A 313 -15.56 -4.52 1.47
CA GLU A 313 -16.49 -4.56 0.35
C GLU A 313 -16.05 -3.56 -0.74
N PRO A 314 -15.10 -3.93 -1.62
CA PRO A 314 -14.52 -3.00 -2.60
C PRO A 314 -15.55 -2.38 -3.55
N LEU A 315 -16.59 -3.14 -3.94
CA LEU A 315 -17.65 -2.65 -4.82
C LEU A 315 -18.51 -1.57 -4.15
N SER A 316 -18.69 -1.66 -2.83
CA SER A 316 -19.38 -0.68 -1.99
C SER A 316 -18.44 0.45 -1.54
N LYS A 317 -17.16 0.40 -1.89
CA LYS A 317 -16.10 1.32 -1.41
C LYS A 317 -15.98 1.35 0.12
N ILE A 318 -16.22 0.23 0.77
CA ILE A 318 -16.07 0.05 2.22
C ILE A 318 -14.84 -0.83 2.46
N ILE A 319 -13.84 -0.29 3.14
CA ILE A 319 -12.62 -1.01 3.49
C ILE A 319 -12.48 -1.00 5.02
N HIS A 320 -12.46 -2.18 5.61
CA HIS A 320 -12.22 -2.36 7.04
C HIS A 320 -10.97 -3.24 7.23
N LEU A 321 -9.95 -2.66 7.84
CA LEU A 321 -8.70 -3.32 8.19
C LEU A 321 -8.63 -3.47 9.72
N ALA A 322 -8.38 -4.68 10.18
CA ALA A 322 -8.19 -4.93 11.62
C ALA A 322 -6.84 -4.38 12.08
N LYS A 323 -5.79 -4.54 11.26
CA LYS A 323 -4.45 -4.09 11.64
C LYS A 323 -3.57 -3.76 10.45
N ILE A 324 -2.76 -2.70 10.60
CA ILE A 324 -1.60 -2.41 9.76
C ILE A 324 -0.36 -2.41 10.67
N SER A 325 0.60 -3.27 10.40
CA SER A 325 1.85 -3.40 11.16
C SER A 325 3.05 -3.14 10.26
N VAL A 326 3.87 -2.15 10.63
CA VAL A 326 5.11 -1.78 9.95
C VAL A 326 6.26 -2.04 10.89
N GLN A 327 7.18 -2.94 10.53
CA GLN A 327 8.28 -3.34 11.41
C GLN A 327 9.61 -2.85 10.86
N SER A 328 10.33 -2.12 11.70
CA SER A 328 11.70 -1.64 11.49
C SER A 328 11.95 -1.03 10.11
N PRO A 329 11.08 -0.10 9.62
CA PRO A 329 11.36 0.58 8.36
C PRO A 329 12.57 1.50 8.53
N GLU A 330 13.48 1.47 7.54
CA GLU A 330 14.60 2.40 7.46
C GLU A 330 14.41 3.30 6.23
N LEU A 331 14.45 4.61 6.44
CA LEU A 331 14.25 5.63 5.39
C LEU A 331 15.44 6.59 5.35
N GLU A 332 16.04 6.75 4.17
CA GLU A 332 17.13 7.67 3.91
C GLU A 332 16.62 8.94 3.20
N ILE A 333 16.52 10.04 3.93
CA ILE A 333 16.09 11.34 3.41
C ILE A 333 17.31 12.23 3.21
N ARG A 334 17.52 12.71 1.99
CA ARG A 334 18.61 13.60 1.63
C ARG A 334 18.08 14.86 0.99
N ARG A 335 18.52 15.99 1.50
CA ARG A 335 18.33 17.30 0.90
C ARG A 335 19.64 17.72 0.22
N ASP A 336 19.60 17.97 -1.07
CA ASP A 336 20.77 18.34 -1.86
C ASP A 336 21.20 19.81 -1.61
N ASP A 337 22.27 20.22 -2.26
CA ASP A 337 22.82 21.59 -2.22
C ASP A 337 21.85 22.65 -2.76
N LYS A 338 20.91 22.25 -3.63
CA LYS A 338 19.85 23.11 -4.21
C LYS A 338 18.59 23.14 -3.34
N GLY A 339 18.55 22.36 -2.26
CA GLY A 339 17.41 22.28 -1.34
C GLY A 339 16.33 21.28 -1.74
N ALA A 340 16.52 20.48 -2.80
CA ALA A 340 15.59 19.45 -3.22
C ALA A 340 15.75 18.19 -2.39
N LEU A 341 14.62 17.53 -2.04
CA LEU A 341 14.63 16.25 -1.32
C LEU A 341 14.66 15.09 -2.32
N ASN A 342 15.44 14.05 -2.02
CA ASN A 342 15.46 12.82 -2.83
C ASN A 342 14.09 12.14 -2.92
N VAL A 343 13.18 12.34 -1.97
CA VAL A 343 11.82 11.82 -1.96
C VAL A 343 10.86 12.61 -2.87
N SER A 344 11.14 13.87 -3.16
CA SER A 344 10.25 14.72 -4.00
C SER A 344 10.24 14.30 -5.47
N SER A 345 11.29 13.65 -5.94
CA SER A 345 11.43 13.19 -7.33
C SER A 345 10.85 11.79 -7.58
N LEU A 346 10.27 11.13 -6.58
CA LEU A 346 9.75 9.76 -6.70
C LEU A 346 8.50 9.65 -7.58
N LEU A 347 7.68 10.70 -7.56
CA LEU A 347 6.52 10.78 -8.43
C LEU A 347 6.89 11.54 -9.71
N PRO A 348 6.43 11.08 -10.87
CA PRO A 348 6.59 11.84 -12.11
C PRO A 348 5.95 13.22 -11.94
N GLU A 349 6.60 14.27 -12.41
CA GLU A 349 5.96 15.58 -12.54
C GLU A 349 4.73 15.43 -13.44
N GLU A 350 3.56 15.75 -12.93
CA GLU A 350 2.37 15.94 -13.76
C GLU A 350 2.64 17.12 -14.71
N LYS A 351 3.17 16.84 -15.88
CA LYS A 351 3.20 17.82 -16.97
C LYS A 351 1.77 18.15 -17.35
N GLY A 352 1.32 19.27 -16.81
CA GLY A 352 -0.04 19.75 -16.82
C GLY A 352 -0.73 19.68 -18.18
N THR A 353 -1.59 18.72 -18.32
CA THR A 353 -2.86 18.83 -19.01
C THR A 353 -3.91 18.37 -18.02
N LYS A 354 -4.50 19.32 -17.30
CA LYS A 354 -5.72 19.02 -16.54
C LYS A 354 -6.71 18.44 -17.54
N PRO A 355 -7.14 17.18 -17.39
CA PRO A 355 -8.24 16.68 -18.20
C PRO A 355 -9.43 17.63 -17.96
N ALA A 356 -10.11 18.02 -19.04
CA ALA A 356 -11.34 18.77 -18.92
C ALA A 356 -12.25 18.07 -17.91
N PRO A 357 -12.98 18.78 -17.04
CA PRO A 357 -13.85 18.20 -16.05
C PRO A 357 -14.92 17.36 -16.75
N GLN A 358 -14.68 16.06 -16.87
CA GLN A 358 -15.76 15.12 -17.14
C GLN A 358 -16.71 15.20 -15.94
N LYS A 359 -17.99 15.40 -16.21
CA LYS A 359 -19.06 15.27 -15.20
C LYS A 359 -19.02 13.84 -14.67
N VAL A 360 -18.21 13.62 -13.65
CA VAL A 360 -18.23 12.38 -12.85
C VAL A 360 -19.49 12.49 -12.00
N GLU A 361 -20.44 11.60 -12.18
CA GLU A 361 -21.57 11.47 -11.26
C GLU A 361 -21.01 11.30 -9.84
N PRO A 362 -21.62 11.90 -8.82
CA PRO A 362 -21.12 11.82 -7.44
C PRO A 362 -21.16 10.36 -6.97
N SER A 363 -20.03 9.68 -7.11
CA SER A 363 -19.87 8.34 -6.55
C SER A 363 -19.69 8.45 -5.04
N ALA A 364 -20.26 7.52 -4.28
CA ALA A 364 -20.10 7.46 -2.82
C ALA A 364 -18.61 7.57 -2.44
N PRO A 365 -18.26 8.36 -1.40
CA PRO A 365 -16.89 8.48 -0.93
C PRO A 365 -16.37 7.13 -0.42
N LEU A 366 -15.07 6.91 -0.50
CA LEU A 366 -14.41 5.74 0.08
C LEU A 366 -14.50 5.81 1.60
N SER A 367 -15.09 4.79 2.23
CA SER A 367 -15.06 4.59 3.68
C SER A 367 -13.89 3.66 4.04
N LEU A 368 -12.93 4.18 4.81
CA LEU A 368 -11.79 3.41 5.31
C LEU A 368 -11.79 3.44 6.83
N ASP A 369 -11.91 2.27 7.44
CA ASP A 369 -11.79 2.05 8.87
C ASP A 369 -10.59 1.14 9.15
N VAL A 370 -9.75 1.49 10.13
CA VAL A 370 -8.60 0.69 10.57
C VAL A 370 -8.59 0.64 12.09
N ASP A 371 -8.69 -0.55 12.68
CA ASP A 371 -8.76 -0.67 14.13
C ASP A 371 -7.43 -0.31 14.80
N GLU A 372 -6.31 -0.76 14.24
CA GLU A 372 -4.97 -0.46 14.74
C GLU A 372 -3.95 -0.27 13.60
N ILE A 373 -3.17 0.82 13.67
CA ILE A 373 -1.96 1.02 12.87
C ILE A 373 -0.78 1.09 13.82
N GLN A 374 0.21 0.25 13.61
CA GLN A 374 1.43 0.19 14.42
C GLN A 374 2.68 0.26 13.56
N LEU A 375 3.56 1.20 13.88
CA LEU A 375 4.93 1.24 13.39
C LEU A 375 5.86 1.05 14.58
N ALA A 376 6.74 0.07 14.52
CA ALA A 376 7.68 -0.26 15.58
C ALA A 376 9.11 -0.29 15.05
N GLY A 377 10.03 0.36 15.79
CA GLY A 377 11.45 0.34 15.48
C GLY A 377 11.82 1.03 14.17
N GLY A 378 11.05 2.04 13.76
CA GLY A 378 11.38 2.82 12.57
C GLY A 378 12.66 3.63 12.74
N LYS A 379 13.37 3.84 11.62
CA LYS A 379 14.59 4.64 11.56
C LYS A 379 14.56 5.58 10.37
N ILE A 380 14.89 6.84 10.60
CA ILE A 380 15.07 7.84 9.54
C ILE A 380 16.46 8.43 9.65
N SER A 381 17.26 8.29 8.61
CA SER A 381 18.53 9.00 8.46
C SER A 381 18.27 10.24 7.61
N PHE A 382 18.45 11.43 8.19
CA PHE A 382 18.27 12.69 7.49
C PHE A 382 19.61 13.40 7.29
N SER A 383 19.87 13.85 6.06
CA SER A 383 21.02 14.69 5.74
C SER A 383 20.60 15.92 4.92
N ASP A 384 21.00 17.11 5.37
CA ASP A 384 20.78 18.38 4.68
C ASP A 384 22.13 18.95 4.22
N LEU A 385 22.34 18.94 2.91
CA LEU A 385 23.55 19.47 2.27
C LEU A 385 23.38 20.92 1.79
N SER A 386 22.18 21.49 1.92
CA SER A 386 21.88 22.87 1.47
C SER A 386 22.43 23.94 2.41
N ARG A 387 22.96 23.53 3.57
CA ARG A 387 23.52 24.47 4.56
C ARG A 387 25.03 24.65 4.37
N SER A 388 25.54 25.76 4.83
CA SER A 388 26.99 26.06 4.82
C SER A 388 27.84 24.98 5.51
N LYS A 389 27.29 24.38 6.56
CA LYS A 389 27.80 23.14 7.18
C LYS A 389 26.71 22.07 7.05
N PRO A 390 27.01 20.89 6.48
CA PRO A 390 26.04 19.80 6.37
C PRO A 390 25.46 19.41 7.72
N PHE A 391 24.13 19.28 7.77
CA PHE A 391 23.42 18.76 8.94
C PHE A 391 23.11 17.28 8.74
N LYS A 392 23.30 16.48 9.78
CA LYS A 392 22.92 15.07 9.79
C LYS A 392 22.28 14.72 11.11
N THR A 393 21.23 13.93 11.07
CA THR A 393 20.56 13.37 12.25
C THR A 393 19.92 12.03 11.93
N ILE A 394 19.87 11.17 12.96
CA ILE A 394 19.21 9.89 12.91
C ILE A 394 18.08 9.89 13.93
N LEU A 395 16.89 9.56 13.49
CA LEU A 395 15.72 9.32 14.32
C LEU A 395 15.58 7.80 14.48
N ASP A 396 15.88 7.28 15.66
CA ASP A 396 15.90 5.84 15.96
C ASP A 396 15.86 5.62 17.50
N PRO A 397 14.87 4.88 18.04
CA PRO A 397 13.72 4.33 17.32
C PRO A 397 12.59 5.34 17.09
N ILE A 398 11.78 5.04 16.05
CA ILE A 398 10.48 5.68 15.84
C ILE A 398 9.40 4.65 16.13
N GLY A 399 8.44 5.00 16.98
CA GLY A 399 7.24 4.22 17.27
C GLY A 399 5.99 5.06 17.02
N LEU A 400 5.05 4.53 16.25
CA LEU A 400 3.74 5.14 16.02
C LEU A 400 2.65 4.12 16.30
N LYS A 401 1.63 4.52 17.06
CA LYS A 401 0.41 3.77 17.26
C LYS A 401 -0.77 4.67 16.92
N VAL A 402 -1.70 4.17 16.12
CA VAL A 402 -2.97 4.84 15.79
C VAL A 402 -4.08 3.83 16.04
N GLU A 403 -5.13 4.25 16.74
CA GLU A 403 -6.25 3.39 17.13
C GLU A 403 -7.56 4.00 16.60
N HIS A 404 -8.40 3.13 16.06
CA HIS A 404 -9.73 3.48 15.53
C HIS A 404 -9.70 4.55 14.43
N PHE A 405 -8.74 4.44 13.50
CA PHE A 405 -8.70 5.33 12.35
C PHE A 405 -9.94 5.17 11.49
N SER A 406 -10.58 6.28 11.14
CA SER A 406 -11.75 6.28 10.28
C SER A 406 -11.80 7.55 9.42
N THR A 407 -12.19 7.38 8.15
CA THR A 407 -12.54 8.50 7.26
C THR A 407 -14.00 8.95 7.42
N GLY A 408 -14.78 8.27 8.26
CA GLY A 408 -16.17 8.59 8.53
C GLY A 408 -16.33 9.90 9.29
N LYS A 409 -17.50 10.53 9.10
CA LYS A 409 -17.86 11.79 9.76
C LYS A 409 -17.93 11.63 11.28
N ASP A 410 -17.42 12.65 12.01
CA ASP A 410 -17.45 12.75 13.49
C ASP A 410 -16.77 11.56 14.21
N LYS A 411 -15.91 10.81 13.52
CA LYS A 411 -15.12 9.73 14.11
C LYS A 411 -13.84 10.27 14.72
N LYS A 412 -13.49 9.76 15.90
CA LYS A 412 -12.27 10.10 16.62
C LYS A 412 -11.24 9.01 16.47
N THR A 413 -10.02 9.39 16.19
CA THR A 413 -8.84 8.52 16.05
C THR A 413 -7.83 8.93 17.10
N ALA A 414 -7.41 8.00 17.95
CA ALA A 414 -6.34 8.23 18.91
C ALA A 414 -4.97 7.92 18.29
N TYR A 415 -3.92 8.65 18.67
CA TYR A 415 -2.57 8.36 18.21
C TYR A 415 -1.50 8.68 19.26
N SER A 416 -0.38 7.98 19.15
CA SER A 416 0.81 8.18 19.97
C SER A 416 2.05 7.99 19.09
N LEU A 417 2.93 8.98 19.07
CA LEU A 417 4.21 9.00 18.37
C LEU A 417 5.34 9.17 19.36
N LEU A 418 6.32 8.30 19.32
CA LEU A 418 7.57 8.36 20.07
C LEU A 418 8.73 8.37 19.10
N VAL A 419 9.64 9.31 19.25
CA VAL A 419 10.86 9.41 18.43
C VAL A 419 12.03 9.73 19.34
N GLN A 420 13.13 9.01 19.16
CA GLN A 420 14.39 9.37 19.80
C GLN A 420 15.42 9.72 18.72
N THR A 421 16.32 10.67 19.03
CA THR A 421 17.44 10.96 18.13
C THR A 421 18.71 10.30 18.63
N GLU A 422 19.75 10.21 17.76
CA GLU A 422 21.08 9.72 18.14
C GLU A 422 21.72 10.52 19.27
N ALA A 423 21.28 11.77 19.45
CA ALA A 423 21.71 12.64 20.56
C ALA A 423 20.92 12.40 21.86
N LYS A 424 20.04 11.38 21.88
CA LYS A 424 19.14 11.06 23.00
C LYS A 424 18.17 12.22 23.33
N GLU A 425 17.66 12.84 22.29
CA GLU A 425 16.56 13.80 22.37
C GLU A 425 15.26 13.02 22.17
N ASP A 426 14.29 13.20 23.06
CA ASP A 426 13.01 12.52 22.99
C ASP A 426 11.92 13.45 22.47
N ILE A 427 11.12 12.97 21.54
CA ILE A 427 9.94 13.64 21.00
C ILE A 427 8.76 12.72 21.25
N LYS A 428 7.77 13.18 22.01
CA LYS A 428 6.53 12.48 22.26
C LYS A 428 5.36 13.33 21.81
N VAL A 429 4.48 12.77 21.01
CA VAL A 429 3.21 13.40 20.63
C VAL A 429 2.11 12.39 20.85
N GLU A 430 1.05 12.78 21.55
CA GLU A 430 -0.12 11.95 21.77
C GLU A 430 -1.39 12.79 21.69
N GLY A 431 -2.47 12.23 21.18
CA GLY A 431 -3.70 12.96 21.04
C GLY A 431 -4.77 12.23 20.27
N GLU A 432 -5.76 13.00 19.88
CA GLU A 432 -6.87 12.55 19.05
C GLU A 432 -7.00 13.46 17.83
N PHE A 433 -7.55 12.91 16.74
CA PHE A 433 -7.95 13.70 15.57
C PHE A 433 -9.21 13.14 14.92
N SER A 434 -9.84 13.95 14.07
CA SER A 434 -10.91 13.55 13.18
C SER A 434 -10.61 14.02 11.77
N MET A 435 -11.00 13.20 10.78
CA MET A 435 -10.83 13.53 9.36
C MET A 435 -11.95 14.43 8.84
N GLU A 436 -13.17 14.28 9.39
CA GLU A 436 -14.34 15.07 8.99
C GLU A 436 -15.26 15.35 10.21
N PRO A 437 -15.32 16.61 10.71
CA PRO A 437 -14.47 17.74 10.32
C PRO A 437 -13.00 17.51 10.69
N LEU A 438 -12.07 18.12 9.96
CA LEU A 438 -10.64 17.99 10.25
C LEU A 438 -10.26 18.80 11.47
N TRP A 439 -9.92 18.12 12.56
CA TRP A 439 -9.38 18.70 13.78
C TRP A 439 -8.41 17.74 14.46
N SER A 440 -7.53 18.26 15.30
CA SER A 440 -6.64 17.47 16.15
C SER A 440 -6.35 18.20 17.45
N GLU A 441 -6.33 17.47 18.55
CA GLU A 441 -5.88 17.99 19.86
C GLU A 441 -5.04 16.94 20.58
N GLY A 442 -4.08 17.41 21.39
CA GLY A 442 -3.22 16.50 22.09
C GLY A 442 -2.13 17.21 22.90
N ALA A 443 -1.08 16.46 23.20
CA ALA A 443 0.12 16.93 23.92
C ALA A 443 1.38 16.68 23.08
N LEU A 444 2.30 17.62 23.14
CA LEU A 444 3.65 17.55 22.58
C LEU A 444 4.67 17.70 23.70
N GLU A 445 5.62 16.80 23.76
CA GLU A 445 6.74 16.85 24.70
C GLU A 445 8.05 16.66 23.93
N LEU A 446 8.99 17.60 24.11
CA LEU A 446 10.37 17.53 23.63
C LEU A 446 11.28 17.53 24.84
N LYS A 447 12.21 16.58 24.94
CA LYS A 447 13.16 16.48 26.03
C LYS A 447 14.59 16.48 25.55
N SER A 448 15.43 17.17 26.29
CA SER A 448 16.90 17.18 26.14
C SER A 448 17.39 17.60 24.75
N VAL A 449 16.66 18.49 24.07
CA VAL A 449 17.04 18.99 22.72
C VAL A 449 18.35 19.77 22.84
N ARG A 450 19.39 19.30 22.16
CA ARG A 450 20.74 19.90 22.21
C ARG A 450 20.88 21.01 21.19
N LEU A 451 20.87 22.26 21.65
CA LEU A 451 20.89 23.44 20.77
C LEU A 451 22.12 23.48 19.86
N LYS A 452 23.30 23.07 20.34
CA LYS A 452 24.55 23.01 19.55
C LYS A 452 24.42 22.18 18.29
N LYS A 453 23.67 21.07 18.33
CA LYS A 453 23.42 20.17 17.19
C LYS A 453 22.79 20.91 16.01
N TYR A 454 21.91 21.87 16.31
CA TYR A 454 21.14 22.59 15.28
C TYR A 454 21.83 23.87 14.79
N ALA A 455 23.10 24.03 15.07
CA ALA A 455 23.92 25.18 14.64
C ALA A 455 23.79 25.49 13.13
N PRO A 456 23.75 24.51 12.19
CA PRO A 456 23.59 24.80 10.78
C PRO A 456 22.31 25.57 10.40
N TYR A 457 21.28 25.58 11.27
CA TYR A 457 20.01 26.24 11.00
C TYR A 457 19.89 27.64 11.61
N TYR A 458 20.62 27.95 12.70
CA TYR A 458 20.51 29.26 13.34
C TYR A 458 21.69 30.18 13.05
N ARG A 459 22.86 29.65 12.62
CA ARG A 459 24.07 30.47 12.36
C ARG A 459 23.89 31.56 11.31
N ASP A 460 22.96 31.37 10.37
CA ASP A 460 22.64 32.41 9.38
C ASP A 460 21.88 33.60 10.00
N ASN A 461 21.28 33.41 11.18
CA ASN A 461 20.46 34.40 11.87
C ASN A 461 21.13 35.00 13.14
N VAL A 462 22.20 34.35 13.64
CA VAL A 462 22.94 34.81 14.82
C VAL A 462 24.44 34.69 14.58
N LEU A 463 25.20 35.70 14.96
CA LEU A 463 26.64 35.79 14.79
C LEU A 463 27.40 35.37 16.07
N PHE A 464 26.95 34.28 16.69
CA PHE A 464 27.62 33.67 17.83
C PHE A 464 27.43 32.14 17.80
N ASP A 465 28.27 31.44 18.55
CA ASP A 465 28.20 30.00 18.69
C ASP A 465 27.53 29.60 20.01
N ILE A 466 26.56 28.70 19.95
CA ILE A 466 26.00 28.03 21.14
C ILE A 466 26.89 26.82 21.46
N GLU A 467 27.67 26.89 22.53
CA GLU A 467 28.58 25.81 22.94
C GLU A 467 27.90 24.71 23.73
N ASP A 468 26.88 25.05 24.51
CA ASP A 468 26.03 24.13 25.26
C ASP A 468 24.63 24.74 25.42
N GLY A 469 23.68 23.92 25.74
CA GLY A 469 22.27 24.30 25.96
C GLY A 469 21.33 23.14 25.67
N ARG A 470 20.50 22.84 26.67
CA ARG A 470 19.48 21.81 26.58
C ARG A 470 18.10 22.40 26.74
N LEU A 471 17.24 22.15 25.78
CA LEU A 471 15.88 22.65 25.76
C LEU A 471 14.90 21.50 26.02
N ASP A 472 13.99 21.71 26.99
CA ASP A 472 12.80 20.91 27.19
C ASP A 472 11.56 21.76 26.88
N LEU A 473 10.59 21.20 26.21
CA LEU A 473 9.32 21.84 25.87
C LEU A 473 8.17 20.86 26.10
N SER A 474 7.14 21.32 26.79
CA SER A 474 5.86 20.62 26.85
C SER A 474 4.73 21.60 26.59
N THR A 475 3.73 21.15 25.83
CA THR A 475 2.52 21.93 25.53
C THR A 475 1.39 21.01 25.14
N ARG A 476 0.16 21.50 25.28
CA ARG A 476 -0.96 20.96 24.53
C ARG A 476 -1.08 21.69 23.20
N TYR A 477 -1.75 21.10 22.26
CA TYR A 477 -2.08 21.76 21.01
C TYR A 477 -3.54 21.48 20.65
N LYS A 478 -4.14 22.42 19.95
CA LYS A 478 -5.44 22.30 19.31
C LYS A 478 -5.34 22.87 17.91
N TYR A 479 -5.77 22.06 16.96
CA TYR A 479 -5.85 22.42 15.55
C TYR A 479 -7.27 22.15 15.07
N ALA A 480 -7.86 23.08 14.35
CA ALA A 480 -9.12 22.89 13.64
C ALA A 480 -9.05 23.57 12.28
N LYS A 481 -9.64 22.93 11.28
CA LYS A 481 -9.77 23.54 9.95
C LYS A 481 -10.87 24.58 10.01
N GLY A 482 -10.48 25.88 10.03
CA GLY A 482 -11.42 27.00 9.93
C GLY A 482 -11.91 27.23 8.49
N GLU A 483 -12.88 28.11 8.31
CA GLU A 483 -13.42 28.45 6.99
C GLU A 483 -12.43 29.20 6.09
N LYS A 484 -11.62 30.11 6.65
CA LYS A 484 -10.63 30.92 5.92
C LYS A 484 -9.20 30.56 6.27
N GLU A 485 -8.90 30.41 7.56
CA GLU A 485 -7.57 30.11 8.08
C GLU A 485 -7.70 29.01 9.14
N PRO A 486 -6.66 28.14 9.30
CA PRO A 486 -6.66 27.12 10.33
C PRO A 486 -6.58 27.77 11.72
N GLU A 487 -7.34 27.23 12.67
CA GLU A 487 -7.25 27.61 14.08
C GLU A 487 -6.13 26.79 14.75
N ILE A 488 -5.14 27.46 15.31
CA ILE A 488 -3.99 26.82 16.00
C ILE A 488 -3.80 27.48 17.35
N LEU A 489 -3.97 26.68 18.41
CA LEU A 489 -3.78 27.09 19.78
C LEU A 489 -2.79 26.16 20.48
N LEU A 490 -1.79 26.73 21.17
CA LEU A 490 -0.83 26.01 22.00
C LEU A 490 -0.98 26.47 23.46
N PRO A 491 -1.90 25.86 24.24
CA PRO A 491 -2.12 26.24 25.62
C PRO A 491 -1.15 25.53 26.56
N GLY A 492 -0.79 26.21 27.61
CA GLY A 492 0.00 25.67 28.72
C GLY A 492 1.45 25.34 28.33
N ILE A 493 2.05 26.12 27.44
CA ILE A 493 3.46 25.96 27.09
C ILE A 493 4.33 26.06 28.35
N SER A 494 5.15 25.05 28.59
CA SER A 494 6.23 25.03 29.54
C SER A 494 7.52 24.75 28.78
N LEU A 495 8.42 25.72 28.79
CA LEU A 495 9.74 25.64 28.16
C LEU A 495 10.81 25.84 29.24
N SER A 496 11.81 24.98 29.30
CA SER A 496 12.99 25.14 30.12
C SER A 496 14.25 25.01 29.29
N LEU A 497 15.20 25.87 29.56
CA LEU A 497 16.52 25.86 28.96
C LEU A 497 17.55 25.78 30.08
N SER A 498 18.44 24.83 30.00
CA SER A 498 19.49 24.59 30.98
C SER A 498 20.87 24.61 30.35
N ALA A 499 21.86 25.03 31.14
CA ALA A 499 23.28 25.03 30.79
C ALA A 499 23.60 25.78 29.48
N LEU A 500 22.87 26.86 29.14
CA LEU A 500 23.17 27.64 27.95
C LEU A 500 24.52 28.37 28.11
N ARG A 501 25.41 28.16 27.13
CA ARG A 501 26.68 28.86 26.99
C ARG A 501 26.87 29.31 25.55
N CYS A 502 27.12 30.61 25.38
CA CYS A 502 27.34 31.21 24.07
C CYS A 502 28.71 31.89 24.00
N LYS A 503 29.38 31.72 22.88
CA LYS A 503 30.68 32.32 22.58
C LYS A 503 30.60 33.19 21.32
N ARG A 504 31.41 34.26 21.30
CA ARG A 504 31.65 34.98 20.05
C ARG A 504 32.52 34.12 19.13
N PRO A 505 32.39 34.28 17.80
CA PRO A 505 33.29 33.62 16.87
C PRO A 505 34.75 33.94 17.24
N GLU A 506 35.61 32.92 17.19
CA GLU A 506 37.05 32.98 17.44
C GLU A 506 37.46 33.36 18.89
N GLU A 507 36.53 33.56 19.82
CA GLU A 507 36.82 33.77 21.23
C GLU A 507 36.68 32.48 22.04
N ASN A 508 37.53 32.33 23.09
CA ASN A 508 37.46 31.15 23.99
C ASN A 508 36.58 31.41 25.22
N GLU A 509 36.24 32.67 25.52
CA GLU A 509 35.43 33.04 26.66
C GLU A 509 33.94 33.07 26.31
N ASP A 510 33.12 32.52 27.21
CA ASP A 510 31.67 32.61 27.09
C ASP A 510 31.22 34.05 27.38
N PHE A 511 30.53 34.68 26.41
CA PHE A 511 29.96 36.02 26.66
C PHE A 511 28.59 35.96 27.35
N LEU A 512 27.89 34.82 27.21
CA LEU A 512 26.59 34.58 27.83
C LEU A 512 26.57 33.19 28.45
N LYS A 513 26.25 33.12 29.74
CA LYS A 513 25.95 31.86 30.44
C LYS A 513 24.62 32.01 31.15
N ILE A 514 23.71 31.06 30.88
CA ILE A 514 22.42 30.98 31.56
C ILE A 514 22.25 29.54 32.07
N PRO A 515 22.55 29.28 33.36
CA PRO A 515 22.39 27.94 33.96
C PRO A 515 20.96 27.45 33.95
N GLY A 516 19.99 28.34 34.09
CA GLY A 516 18.58 27.99 34.07
C GLY A 516 17.69 29.16 33.61
N PHE A 517 16.83 28.85 32.67
CA PHE A 517 15.79 29.73 32.14
C PHE A 517 14.49 28.94 32.01
N SER A 518 13.35 29.51 32.35
CA SER A 518 12.06 28.85 32.15
C SER A 518 10.93 29.84 31.84
N ILE A 519 10.05 29.40 30.97
CA ILE A 519 8.75 30.00 30.68
C ILE A 519 7.69 28.95 31.03
N LYS A 520 6.66 29.33 31.78
CA LYS A 520 5.59 28.43 32.23
C LYS A 520 4.23 29.09 32.09
N GLU A 521 3.19 28.27 32.04
CA GLU A 521 1.79 28.71 31.95
C GLU A 521 1.57 29.70 30.78
N THR A 522 2.13 29.38 29.63
CA THR A 522 2.09 30.27 28.46
C THR A 522 1.13 29.75 27.43
N ASP A 523 0.27 30.64 26.94
CA ASP A 523 -0.66 30.33 25.85
C ASP A 523 -0.26 31.08 24.58
N LEU A 524 -0.18 30.38 23.47
CA LEU A 524 0.07 30.92 22.15
C LEU A 524 -1.12 30.62 21.22
N ASP A 525 -1.80 31.69 20.79
CA ASP A 525 -2.88 31.64 19.81
C ASP A 525 -2.36 32.24 18.49
N LEU A 526 -2.06 31.37 17.51
CA LEU A 526 -1.54 31.81 16.21
C LEU A 526 -2.64 32.46 15.35
N THR A 527 -3.89 32.07 15.54
CA THR A 527 -5.02 32.62 14.80
C THR A 527 -5.33 34.05 15.21
N ARG A 528 -5.27 34.31 16.52
CA ARG A 528 -5.50 35.66 17.07
C ARG A 528 -4.24 36.51 17.15
N LYS A 529 -3.05 35.90 16.88
CA LYS A 529 -1.73 36.53 17.09
C LYS A 529 -1.53 36.99 18.55
N GLU A 530 -1.91 36.14 19.49
CA GLU A 530 -1.78 36.41 20.93
C GLU A 530 -0.75 35.48 21.59
N LEU A 531 0.16 36.07 22.40
CA LEU A 531 1.11 35.34 23.23
C LEU A 531 0.94 35.81 24.70
N LYS A 532 0.42 34.94 25.54
CA LYS A 532 0.20 35.20 26.98
C LYS A 532 1.21 34.44 27.82
N ILE A 533 2.28 35.08 28.25
CA ILE A 533 3.33 34.46 29.07
C ILE A 533 2.91 34.54 30.55
N GLY A 534 2.71 33.38 31.19
CA GLY A 534 2.33 33.30 32.60
C GLY A 534 3.50 33.67 33.51
N THR A 535 4.59 32.91 33.43
CA THR A 535 5.77 33.14 34.28
C THR A 535 7.04 32.99 33.44
N PHE A 536 7.88 33.99 33.50
CA PHE A 536 9.25 33.99 33.00
C PHE A 536 10.20 33.97 34.18
N SER A 537 11.14 33.06 34.27
CA SER A 537 12.13 33.02 35.32
C SER A 537 13.51 32.62 34.82
N THR A 538 14.54 33.27 35.33
CA THR A 538 15.92 32.94 35.02
C THR A 538 16.82 33.30 36.22
N GLN A 539 17.91 32.54 36.39
CA GLN A 539 18.78 32.69 37.56
C GLN A 539 20.24 32.42 37.25
N LYS A 540 21.12 33.10 38.03
CA LYS A 540 22.57 32.89 37.99
C LYS A 540 23.18 33.09 36.61
N GLY A 541 22.61 33.98 35.79
CA GLY A 541 23.15 34.30 34.49
C GLY A 541 24.37 35.19 34.55
N GLU A 542 25.30 35.01 33.64
CA GLU A 542 26.48 35.82 33.44
C GLU A 542 26.46 36.41 32.03
N LEU A 543 26.69 37.73 31.90
CA LEU A 543 26.76 38.43 30.63
C LEU A 543 28.04 39.28 30.57
N LEU A 544 28.86 39.06 29.55
CA LEU A 544 30.04 39.87 29.23
C LEU A 544 29.74 40.74 28.02
N ILE A 545 29.77 42.05 28.22
CA ILE A 545 29.63 43.09 27.20
C ILE A 545 30.99 43.74 26.97
N LYS A 546 31.42 43.85 25.71
CA LYS A 546 32.63 44.59 25.35
C LYS A 546 32.25 45.87 24.62
N ARG A 547 32.76 47.00 25.10
CA ARG A 547 32.76 48.24 24.36
C ARG A 547 34.06 48.30 23.57
N LEU A 548 33.92 48.20 22.26
CA LEU A 548 35.06 48.13 21.34
C LEU A 548 35.77 49.49 21.20
N LYS A 549 36.99 49.51 20.68
CA LYS A 549 37.79 50.72 20.48
C LYS A 549 37.09 51.84 19.68
N ASN A 550 36.17 51.45 18.78
CA ASN A 550 35.33 52.38 18.02
C ASN A 550 34.11 52.91 18.78
N GLY A 551 33.94 52.52 20.06
CA GLY A 551 32.82 52.90 20.90
C GLY A 551 31.57 52.06 20.80
N ASP A 552 31.49 51.12 19.85
CA ASP A 552 30.34 50.21 19.66
C ASP A 552 30.28 49.15 20.78
N LEU A 553 29.06 48.73 21.09
CA LEU A 553 28.85 47.54 21.93
C LEU A 553 28.82 46.29 21.05
N ASP A 554 29.65 45.33 21.40
CA ASP A 554 29.78 44.05 20.65
C ASP A 554 28.49 43.25 20.62
N VAL A 555 27.66 43.33 21.67
CA VAL A 555 26.35 42.64 21.74
C VAL A 555 25.38 43.08 20.62
N LEU A 556 25.53 44.31 20.08
CA LEU A 556 24.74 44.81 18.96
C LEU A 556 25.14 44.18 17.62
N LYS A 557 26.30 43.55 17.56
CA LYS A 557 26.84 42.88 16.37
C LYS A 557 26.58 41.36 16.37
N LEU A 558 25.79 40.86 17.35
CA LEU A 558 25.46 39.42 17.45
C LEU A 558 24.33 38.97 16.50
N THR A 559 23.72 39.90 15.81
CA THR A 559 22.73 39.60 14.74
C THR A 559 23.20 40.21 13.43
N PRO A 560 22.93 39.54 12.28
CA PRO A 560 23.20 40.11 10.97
C PRO A 560 22.51 41.49 10.81
N ALA A 561 23.15 42.39 10.08
CA ALA A 561 22.50 43.65 9.73
C ALA A 561 21.19 43.35 8.95
N PRO A 562 20.10 44.10 9.20
CA PRO A 562 18.89 43.94 8.42
C PRO A 562 19.21 44.14 6.93
N PRO A 563 18.63 43.33 6.02
CA PRO A 563 18.87 43.53 4.61
C PRO A 563 18.50 44.96 4.19
N PRO A 564 19.27 45.59 3.30
CA PRO A 564 18.95 46.93 2.84
C PRO A 564 17.50 46.96 2.33
N PRO A 565 16.75 48.05 2.54
CA PRO A 565 15.40 48.18 2.02
C PRO A 565 15.43 47.88 0.53
N LYS A 566 14.63 46.91 0.09
CA LYS A 566 14.47 46.73 -1.34
C LYS A 566 14.02 48.05 -1.94
N GLU A 567 14.78 48.57 -2.87
CA GLU A 567 14.36 49.76 -3.63
C GLU A 567 12.93 49.51 -4.16
N PRO A 568 12.02 50.49 -4.00
CA PRO A 568 10.67 50.31 -4.51
C PRO A 568 10.77 50.04 -6.00
N LEU A 569 10.44 48.81 -6.41
CA LEU A 569 10.22 48.45 -7.79
C LEU A 569 9.18 49.43 -8.34
N GLN A 570 9.57 50.24 -9.36
CA GLN A 570 8.71 51.15 -10.05
C GLN A 570 7.36 50.50 -10.37
N ASP A 571 6.31 51.20 -10.00
CA ASP A 571 4.90 50.84 -10.13
C ASP A 571 4.57 50.24 -11.51
N VAL A 572 4.42 48.92 -11.55
CA VAL A 572 3.53 48.30 -12.53
C VAL A 572 2.14 48.35 -11.89
N LYS A 573 1.29 49.24 -12.42
CA LYS A 573 -0.13 49.36 -12.10
C LYS A 573 -0.82 48.01 -12.34
N LEU A 574 -0.88 47.15 -11.33
CA LEU A 574 -1.82 46.04 -11.24
C LEU A 574 -2.76 46.35 -10.06
N GLY A 575 -4.04 46.36 -10.37
CA GLY A 575 -5.20 46.74 -9.61
C GLY A 575 -5.10 46.65 -8.08
N ASN A 576 -5.48 47.75 -7.44
CA ASN A 576 -5.71 47.90 -6.02
C ASN A 576 -6.59 46.76 -5.44
N ARG A 577 -5.99 45.72 -4.90
CA ARG A 577 -6.59 45.02 -3.78
C ARG A 577 -5.96 45.64 -2.51
N PRO A 578 -6.75 46.19 -1.60
CA PRO A 578 -6.24 46.64 -0.31
C PRO A 578 -5.59 45.44 0.38
N LYS A 579 -4.28 45.45 0.67
CA LYS A 579 -3.69 44.55 1.64
C LYS A 579 -4.41 44.82 2.95
N GLU A 580 -5.26 43.90 3.41
CA GLU A 580 -5.78 43.94 4.76
C GLU A 580 -4.58 44.09 5.71
N ALA A 581 -4.60 45.15 6.52
CA ALA A 581 -3.53 45.43 7.45
C ALA A 581 -3.34 44.23 8.38
N GLU A 582 -2.17 43.61 8.35
CA GLU A 582 -1.86 42.47 9.20
C GLU A 582 -2.08 42.84 10.68
N LYS A 583 -2.92 42.07 11.38
CA LYS A 583 -3.14 42.27 12.83
C LYS A 583 -1.81 42.19 13.57
N PRO A 584 -1.47 43.17 14.41
CA PRO A 584 -0.24 43.13 15.21
C PRO A 584 -0.33 42.03 16.28
N TRP A 585 0.84 41.49 16.70
CA TRP A 585 0.91 40.56 17.80
C TRP A 585 0.59 41.22 19.13
N LEU A 586 -0.30 40.61 19.92
CA LEU A 586 -0.55 41.00 21.32
C LEU A 586 0.28 40.11 22.26
N ILE A 587 1.30 40.69 22.90
CA ILE A 587 2.16 39.96 23.83
C ILE A 587 1.91 40.47 25.24
N SER A 588 1.63 39.57 26.18
CA SER A 588 1.49 39.90 27.62
C SER A 588 2.36 38.99 28.47
N LEU A 589 2.89 39.53 29.56
CA LEU A 589 3.72 38.83 30.52
C LEU A 589 3.20 39.09 31.94
N LYS A 590 2.73 38.04 32.62
CA LYS A 590 2.11 38.14 33.94
C LYS A 590 3.13 38.31 35.07
N ARG A 591 4.19 37.52 35.06
CA ARG A 591 5.27 37.57 36.09
C ARG A 591 6.64 37.38 35.45
N MET A 592 7.61 38.19 35.89
CA MET A 592 9.02 38.07 35.51
C MET A 592 9.89 37.99 36.75
N SER A 593 10.85 37.08 36.77
CA SER A 593 11.88 36.97 37.82
C SER A 593 13.24 36.73 37.18
N VAL A 594 14.15 37.63 37.44
CA VAL A 594 15.58 37.50 37.12
C VAL A 594 16.32 37.59 38.46
N ASP A 595 16.99 36.49 38.82
CA ASP A 595 17.65 36.42 40.13
C ASP A 595 19.14 36.12 40.01
N ASN A 596 19.95 36.86 40.78
CA ASN A 596 21.39 36.65 40.95
C ASN A 596 22.18 36.66 39.61
N TYR A 597 21.95 37.68 38.77
CA TYR A 597 22.71 37.89 37.54
C TYR A 597 24.00 38.67 37.81
N ALA A 598 25.03 38.38 36.98
CA ALA A 598 26.28 39.14 36.93
C ALA A 598 26.45 39.72 35.51
N ILE A 599 26.72 40.99 35.41
CA ILE A 599 27.06 41.68 34.19
C ILE A 599 28.47 42.24 34.32
N ARG A 600 29.34 41.87 33.38
CA ARG A 600 30.70 42.40 33.26
C ARG A 600 30.79 43.22 31.99
N VAL A 601 31.17 44.50 32.13
CA VAL A 601 31.38 45.41 31.00
C VAL A 601 32.86 45.69 30.90
N GLU A 602 33.46 45.37 29.77
CA GLU A 602 34.85 45.62 29.44
C GLU A 602 34.91 46.77 28.43
N ASP A 603 35.37 47.96 28.89
CA ASP A 603 35.53 49.11 28.00
C ASP A 603 36.98 49.12 27.45
N GLN A 604 37.10 48.93 26.13
CA GLN A 604 38.34 48.91 25.39
C GLN A 604 38.64 50.26 24.71
N THR A 605 37.83 51.29 24.92
CA THR A 605 38.05 52.63 24.33
C THR A 605 39.25 53.36 24.97
N PRO A 606 39.54 53.21 26.28
CA PRO A 606 40.75 53.80 26.85
C PRO A 606 42.02 53.04 26.45
N SER A 607 43.18 53.69 26.63
CA SER A 607 44.50 53.08 26.33
C SER A 607 44.77 51.80 27.17
N GLN A 608 44.20 51.75 28.38
CA GLN A 608 44.13 50.55 29.21
C GLN A 608 42.63 50.12 29.35
N PRO A 609 42.25 48.90 29.03
CA PRO A 609 40.88 48.46 29.22
C PRO A 609 40.39 48.54 30.64
N VAL A 610 39.19 49.06 30.85
CA VAL A 610 38.55 49.16 32.16
C VAL A 610 37.42 48.11 32.23
N THR A 611 37.41 47.36 33.36
CA THR A 611 36.36 46.36 33.59
C THR A 611 35.45 46.81 34.72
N LEU A 612 34.18 46.91 34.47
CA LEU A 612 33.11 47.14 35.42
C LEU A 612 32.30 45.86 35.63
N ALA A 613 32.02 45.50 36.88
CA ALA A 613 31.22 44.31 37.19
C ALA A 613 30.07 44.68 38.15
N ALA A 614 28.89 44.33 37.79
CA ALA A 614 27.70 44.35 38.63
C ALA A 614 27.27 42.92 38.96
N GLN A 615 27.08 42.60 40.23
CA GLN A 615 26.73 41.26 40.70
C GLN A 615 25.45 41.31 41.53
N ASN A 616 24.83 40.13 41.72
CA ASN A 616 23.58 39.97 42.48
C ASN A 616 22.41 40.79 41.93
N ILE A 617 22.36 41.00 40.62
CA ILE A 617 21.28 41.74 39.97
C ILE A 617 20.00 40.93 40.11
N LYS A 618 18.96 41.57 40.65
CA LYS A 618 17.62 41.00 40.80
C LYS A 618 16.61 41.91 40.14
N LEU A 619 15.73 41.34 39.30
CA LEU A 619 14.65 42.09 38.69
C LEU A 619 13.36 41.27 38.85
N ARG A 620 12.34 41.87 39.41
CA ARG A 620 11.00 41.32 39.54
C ARG A 620 9.99 42.30 38.95
N GLY A 621 9.11 41.82 38.12
CA GLY A 621 8.12 42.63 37.44
C GLY A 621 6.80 41.91 37.22
N ARG A 622 5.74 42.69 37.15
CA ARG A 622 4.43 42.25 36.63
C ARG A 622 4.07 43.24 35.54
N ILE A 623 3.73 42.70 34.36
CA ILE A 623 3.30 43.51 33.23
C ILE A 623 1.81 43.19 33.00
N PHE A 624 0.96 44.16 33.23
CA PHE A 624 -0.47 44.03 32.99
C PHE A 624 -0.74 44.25 31.50
N PRO A 625 -1.67 43.51 30.88
CA PRO A 625 -2.08 43.79 29.51
C PRO A 625 -2.68 45.20 29.44
N ARG A 626 -2.23 45.98 28.48
CA ARG A 626 -2.72 47.34 28.23
C ARG A 626 -4.14 47.25 27.69
N GLN A 627 -5.15 47.76 28.40
CA GLN A 627 -6.37 48.26 27.77
C GLN A 627 -5.97 49.50 26.95
N GLU A 628 -6.37 49.55 25.67
CA GLU A 628 -6.10 50.69 24.81
C GLU A 628 -6.67 51.97 25.42
N THR A 629 -5.79 52.83 25.96
CA THR A 629 -6.03 54.26 26.06
C THR A 629 -4.85 54.95 25.39
N ALA A 630 -5.19 55.81 24.44
CA ALA A 630 -4.24 56.58 23.68
C ALA A 630 -3.25 57.37 24.58
N LYS A 631 -1.97 57.36 24.19
CA LYS A 631 -0.81 58.15 24.59
C LYS A 631 0.19 57.44 25.53
N GLY A 632 1.36 57.26 24.93
CA GLY A 632 2.54 56.61 25.41
C GLY A 632 3.04 56.95 26.82
N SER A 633 3.20 55.91 27.62
CA SER A 633 4.20 55.74 28.65
C SER A 633 4.13 54.30 29.16
N TRP A 634 5.29 53.63 29.31
CA TRP A 634 5.41 52.30 29.85
C TRP A 634 5.40 52.39 31.38
N PRO A 635 4.47 51.83 32.12
CA PRO A 635 4.59 51.77 33.58
C PRO A 635 5.41 50.53 33.96
N PHE A 636 6.70 50.71 34.23
CA PHE A 636 7.48 49.77 35.03
C PHE A 636 7.30 50.17 36.51
N GLN A 637 6.73 49.31 37.34
CA GLN A 637 6.92 49.33 38.78
C GLN A 637 8.06 48.39 39.14
N CYS A 638 9.25 48.91 39.47
CA CYS A 638 10.33 48.19 40.10
C CYS A 638 10.15 48.29 41.62
N SER A 639 10.10 47.17 42.32
CA SER A 639 10.23 47.07 43.78
C SER A 639 11.56 46.46 44.14
#